data_75bbe23c0ee8a864f467326403a9ce62
#
_entry.id   75bbe23c0ee8a864f467326403a9ce62
#
_cell.length_a   1.000
_cell.length_b   1.000
_cell.length_c   1.000
_cell.angle_alpha   90.00
_cell.angle_beta   90.00
_cell.angle_gamma   90.00
#
_symmetry.space_group_name_H-M   'P 1'
#
loop_
_entity.id
_entity.type
_entity.pdbx_description
1 polymer ?
#
loop_
_entity_poly.entity_id
_entity_poly.type
_entity_poly.pdbx_seq_one_letter_code
_entity_poly.pdbx_strand_id
1 'polypeptide(L)'
;MDQNPNMIDYKKLVDGYLGLADWRVKENSTVTYSIGGLILSNSGAVTANYWLSHVYDKEIADAHRRADIHLHDLSMLTGYCAGWSLKQLIQEGLGGVPGKITSSPASHLSTLCNQMVNFIGIMQNEWAGAQAFSSFDTYLAPFVKADGLSYKEVKQCIQSFVYGLNTPSRWGTQAPFSNITLDWTVPEDLKDMPIIVGGKKIEGITYGDCQREMDMINKAFIEVMLEGDANGRGFQYPIPTYSITKNFDWSETENNKLLFEMTAKYGTPYFSNYINSDMEPSDVRSMCCRLRLDLRELRKKSGGYFGSGESTGSVGVVTINMPRIAYLAIDEQDFYTRLDKMMDIAARSLKIKRNFITQLLDEGLYPYTKRYLGNFDNHFSTIGLVGMNEACINAKWIDKDLTHEKAQKFTKDVLNHMRERLSDYQELYGDLYNLEATPAESTSYRFAKHDRERYMNIISANDYGDPYYTNSSHLPVDFTDDIFAALDVQDGLQTLYTSGTVFHAYLGERLSDWRQAAHLVRKIAENYSLPYYTLSPTYSVCKEDGYLEGECGLCPYCGGPTEVYSRITGYYRPVQNWNDGKAQEFKDRTEYKVDNDAIGYSQEEPVEAVESVLKLIVTKTCPKCKEAEKLLTEANIEYEKVYAEDNPEFVRKLGVKIAPTLIEKAYVEPDADDDYFYYTGINGVHRYVNYNKKGNGNDE
;
A
#
# COMPACT_ATOMS: atom_id res chain seq x y z
N MET A 1 -24.34 -10.06 -39.00
CA MET A 1 -23.90 -11.37 -38.44
C MET A 1 -23.75 -11.16 -36.96
N ASP A 2 -24.70 -11.69 -36.19
CA ASP A 2 -24.61 -11.63 -34.73
C ASP A 2 -23.38 -12.41 -34.29
N GLN A 3 -22.33 -11.69 -33.90
CA GLN A 3 -21.15 -12.33 -33.30
C GLN A 3 -21.64 -12.99 -32.00
N ASN A 4 -21.47 -14.31 -31.93
CA ASN A 4 -21.72 -15.06 -30.71
C ASN A 4 -20.97 -14.39 -29.55
N PRO A 5 -21.64 -13.88 -28.52
CA PRO A 5 -21.01 -13.12 -27.42
C PRO A 5 -19.94 -13.95 -26.67
N ASN A 6 -19.88 -15.24 -26.92
CA ASN A 6 -18.91 -16.17 -26.34
C ASN A 6 -17.64 -16.36 -27.21
N MET A 7 -17.52 -15.72 -28.37
CA MET A 7 -16.32 -15.81 -29.21
C MET A 7 -15.35 -14.67 -28.92
N ILE A 8 -14.11 -15.04 -28.60
CA ILE A 8 -12.99 -14.10 -28.48
C ILE A 8 -12.39 -13.87 -29.88
N ASP A 9 -12.34 -12.61 -30.32
CA ASP A 9 -11.56 -12.20 -31.48
C ASP A 9 -10.08 -12.05 -31.09
N TYR A 10 -9.31 -13.10 -31.27
CA TYR A 10 -7.90 -13.14 -30.92
C TYR A 10 -7.06 -12.09 -31.65
N LYS A 11 -7.39 -11.78 -32.91
CA LYS A 11 -6.67 -10.74 -33.66
C LYS A 11 -6.88 -9.38 -33.01
N LYS A 12 -8.14 -9.03 -32.73
CA LYS A 12 -8.48 -7.77 -32.06
C LYS A 12 -7.84 -7.67 -30.67
N LEU A 13 -7.77 -8.78 -29.93
CA LEU A 13 -7.17 -8.81 -28.59
C LEU A 13 -5.66 -8.54 -28.65
N VAL A 14 -4.94 -9.24 -29.55
CA VAL A 14 -3.48 -9.10 -29.70
C VAL A 14 -3.14 -7.72 -30.28
N ASP A 15 -3.81 -7.31 -31.36
CA ASP A 15 -3.58 -6.01 -31.99
C ASP A 15 -3.91 -4.85 -31.04
N GLY A 16 -4.94 -4.99 -30.19
CA GLY A 16 -5.30 -4.01 -29.15
C GLY A 16 -4.21 -3.83 -28.12
N TYR A 17 -3.58 -4.91 -27.68
CA TYR A 17 -2.43 -4.84 -26.76
C TYR A 17 -1.21 -4.22 -27.46
N LEU A 18 -0.84 -4.70 -28.64
CA LEU A 18 0.34 -4.22 -29.37
C LEU A 18 0.21 -2.75 -29.78
N GLY A 19 -0.98 -2.31 -30.14
CA GLY A 19 -1.26 -0.92 -30.51
C GLY A 19 -1.48 0.02 -29.33
N LEU A 20 -1.47 -0.45 -28.08
CA LEU A 20 -1.86 0.30 -26.90
C LEU A 20 -3.22 1.01 -27.04
N ALA A 21 -4.09 0.50 -27.91
CA ALA A 21 -5.34 1.13 -28.30
C ALA A 21 -6.50 0.82 -27.33
N ASP A 22 -6.39 -0.22 -26.52
CA ASP A 22 -7.39 -0.62 -25.54
C ASP A 22 -7.00 -0.07 -24.16
N TRP A 23 -7.89 0.71 -23.51
CA TRP A 23 -7.69 1.25 -22.18
C TRP A 23 -7.39 0.15 -21.14
N ARG A 24 -7.85 -1.08 -21.35
CA ARG A 24 -7.59 -2.23 -20.49
C ARG A 24 -6.12 -2.62 -20.42
N VAL A 25 -5.30 -2.22 -21.40
CA VAL A 25 -3.83 -2.41 -21.35
C VAL A 25 -3.21 -1.61 -20.20
N LYS A 26 -3.84 -0.46 -19.85
CA LYS A 26 -3.47 0.41 -18.71
C LYS A 26 -4.49 0.34 -17.56
N GLU A 27 -5.37 -0.65 -17.56
CA GLU A 27 -6.44 -0.78 -16.56
C GLU A 27 -5.88 -0.81 -15.14
N ASN A 28 -4.80 -1.59 -14.97
CA ASN A 28 -4.07 -1.69 -13.71
C ASN A 28 -2.62 -1.28 -13.92
N SER A 29 -2.14 -0.35 -13.13
CA SER A 29 -0.79 0.22 -13.22
C SER A 29 0.33 -0.75 -12.81
N THR A 30 0.00 -1.99 -12.40
CA THR A 30 0.95 -2.99 -11.91
C THR A 30 1.63 -3.81 -13.01
N VAL A 31 1.11 -3.80 -14.24
CA VAL A 31 1.62 -4.61 -15.37
C VAL A 31 2.32 -3.69 -16.37
N THR A 32 3.56 -4.02 -16.71
CA THR A 32 4.32 -3.28 -17.73
C THR A 32 4.06 -3.83 -19.14
N TYR A 33 4.13 -2.94 -20.15
CA TYR A 33 4.08 -3.36 -21.55
C TYR A 33 5.28 -4.24 -21.90
N SER A 34 5.04 -5.54 -22.10
CA SER A 34 6.06 -6.57 -22.27
C SER A 34 5.47 -7.84 -22.85
N ILE A 35 6.31 -8.78 -23.26
CA ILE A 35 5.88 -10.13 -23.68
C ILE A 35 5.12 -10.84 -22.54
N GLY A 36 5.60 -10.76 -21.29
CA GLY A 36 4.89 -11.29 -20.13
C GLY A 36 3.52 -10.64 -19.95
N GLY A 37 3.44 -9.31 -20.11
CA GLY A 37 2.16 -8.56 -20.07
C GLY A 37 1.21 -8.98 -21.18
N LEU A 38 1.70 -9.23 -22.41
CA LEU A 38 0.87 -9.76 -23.51
C LEU A 38 0.31 -11.16 -23.18
N ILE A 39 1.13 -12.05 -22.62
CA ILE A 39 0.70 -13.39 -22.21
C ILE A 39 -0.39 -13.29 -21.15
N LEU A 40 -0.19 -12.46 -20.12
CA LEU A 40 -1.17 -12.24 -19.05
C LEU A 40 -2.47 -11.65 -19.57
N SER A 41 -2.39 -10.67 -20.48
CA SER A 41 -3.56 -10.05 -21.10
C SER A 41 -4.39 -11.06 -21.90
N ASN A 42 -3.73 -11.85 -22.75
CA ASN A 42 -4.40 -12.86 -23.57
C ASN A 42 -5.00 -13.98 -22.70
N SER A 43 -4.23 -14.52 -21.75
CA SER A 43 -4.70 -15.54 -20.80
C SER A 43 -5.86 -15.02 -19.97
N GLY A 44 -5.74 -13.79 -19.46
CA GLY A 44 -6.77 -13.12 -18.65
C GLY A 44 -8.09 -12.96 -19.40
N ALA A 45 -8.05 -12.54 -20.65
CA ALA A 45 -9.26 -12.38 -21.47
C ALA A 45 -9.97 -13.72 -21.72
N VAL A 46 -9.21 -14.80 -21.99
CA VAL A 46 -9.77 -16.16 -22.15
C VAL A 46 -10.41 -16.63 -20.86
N THR A 47 -9.72 -16.44 -19.74
CA THR A 47 -10.18 -16.87 -18.41
C THR A 47 -11.44 -16.10 -17.99
N ALA A 48 -11.46 -14.77 -18.21
CA ALA A 48 -12.63 -13.93 -17.92
C ALA A 48 -13.85 -14.36 -18.73
N ASN A 49 -13.64 -14.69 -20.01
CA ASN A 49 -14.73 -15.20 -20.85
C ASN A 49 -15.23 -16.58 -20.34
N TYR A 50 -14.35 -17.43 -19.86
CA TYR A 50 -14.74 -18.72 -19.29
C TYR A 50 -15.60 -18.52 -18.02
N TRP A 51 -15.19 -17.66 -17.09
CA TRP A 51 -16.00 -17.30 -15.92
C TRP A 51 -17.41 -16.87 -16.31
N LEU A 52 -17.49 -15.89 -17.24
CA LEU A 52 -18.75 -15.24 -17.63
C LEU A 52 -19.64 -16.07 -18.55
N SER A 53 -19.12 -17.17 -19.14
CA SER A 53 -19.88 -17.97 -20.12
C SER A 53 -20.17 -19.39 -19.61
N HIS A 54 -19.37 -19.92 -18.68
CA HIS A 54 -19.44 -21.32 -18.27
C HIS A 54 -19.56 -21.53 -16.75
N VAL A 55 -19.04 -20.60 -15.93
CA VAL A 55 -19.06 -20.75 -14.47
C VAL A 55 -20.23 -19.99 -13.87
N TYR A 56 -20.39 -18.72 -14.20
CA TYR A 56 -21.49 -17.90 -13.71
C TYR A 56 -22.76 -18.10 -14.53
N ASP A 57 -23.92 -17.97 -13.89
CA ASP A 57 -25.17 -17.92 -14.62
C ASP A 57 -25.30 -16.62 -15.44
N LYS A 58 -26.27 -16.61 -16.36
CA LYS A 58 -26.48 -15.50 -17.30
C LYS A 58 -26.77 -14.17 -16.59
N GLU A 59 -27.53 -14.20 -15.48
CA GLU A 59 -27.91 -12.97 -14.77
C GLU A 59 -26.68 -12.29 -14.15
N ILE A 60 -25.79 -13.07 -13.51
CA ILE A 60 -24.53 -12.58 -12.95
C ILE A 60 -23.61 -12.04 -14.05
N ALA A 61 -23.43 -12.82 -15.13
CA ALA A 61 -22.58 -12.42 -16.22
C ALA A 61 -23.08 -11.13 -16.91
N ASP A 62 -24.38 -11.00 -17.13
CA ASP A 62 -25.01 -9.84 -17.72
C ASP A 62 -24.92 -8.61 -16.80
N ALA A 63 -25.09 -8.77 -15.48
CA ALA A 63 -24.91 -7.69 -14.50
C ALA A 63 -23.47 -7.14 -14.53
N HIS A 64 -22.47 -8.03 -14.62
CA HIS A 64 -21.08 -7.61 -14.78
C HIS A 64 -20.85 -6.88 -16.13
N ARG A 65 -21.30 -7.47 -17.24
CA ARG A 65 -21.12 -6.88 -18.59
C ARG A 65 -21.78 -5.51 -18.73
N ARG A 66 -22.94 -5.33 -18.10
CA ARG A 66 -23.66 -4.04 -18.07
C ARG A 66 -23.09 -3.02 -17.09
N ALA A 67 -22.09 -3.42 -16.28
CA ALA A 67 -21.53 -2.61 -15.21
C ALA A 67 -22.53 -2.25 -14.07
N ASP A 68 -23.51 -3.12 -13.82
CA ASP A 68 -24.36 -3.04 -12.62
C ASP A 68 -23.53 -3.45 -11.37
N ILE A 69 -22.66 -4.44 -11.57
CA ILE A 69 -21.65 -4.89 -10.60
C ILE A 69 -20.31 -5.10 -11.30
N HIS A 70 -19.24 -5.18 -10.51
CA HIS A 70 -17.92 -5.61 -10.98
C HIS A 70 -17.47 -6.86 -10.23
N LEU A 71 -17.30 -7.96 -10.97
CA LEU A 71 -16.65 -9.17 -10.49
C LEU A 71 -15.15 -8.99 -10.64
N HIS A 72 -14.40 -8.98 -9.54
CA HIS A 72 -12.95 -8.80 -9.58
C HIS A 72 -12.21 -10.07 -9.97
N ASP A 73 -11.00 -9.91 -10.49
CA ASP A 73 -10.01 -10.97 -10.75
C ASP A 73 -10.47 -12.08 -11.69
N LEU A 74 -11.28 -11.73 -12.67
CA LEU A 74 -11.71 -12.69 -13.69
C LEU A 74 -10.57 -13.20 -14.58
N SER A 75 -9.39 -12.60 -14.51
CA SER A 75 -8.19 -13.01 -15.28
C SER A 75 -7.57 -14.31 -14.78
N MET A 76 -7.95 -14.81 -13.59
CA MET A 76 -7.44 -16.03 -13.01
C MET A 76 -8.57 -16.90 -12.44
N LEU A 77 -8.44 -18.24 -12.53
CA LEU A 77 -9.39 -19.18 -11.91
C LEU A 77 -8.98 -19.46 -10.47
N THR A 78 -9.00 -18.44 -9.59
CA THR A 78 -8.50 -18.59 -8.22
C THR A 78 -9.13 -17.59 -7.26
N GLY A 79 -8.72 -17.66 -5.98
CA GLY A 79 -9.09 -16.72 -4.93
C GLY A 79 -8.45 -15.34 -5.12
N TYR A 80 -8.95 -14.35 -4.37
CA TYR A 80 -8.50 -12.98 -4.45
C TYR A 80 -7.17 -12.80 -3.72
N CYS A 81 -7.16 -12.78 -2.40
CA CYS A 81 -5.96 -12.54 -1.61
C CYS A 81 -5.91 -13.41 -0.35
N ALA A 82 -4.69 -13.62 0.16
CA ALA A 82 -4.47 -14.45 1.34
C ALA A 82 -3.40 -13.86 2.27
N GLY A 83 -3.67 -13.97 3.58
CA GLY A 83 -2.66 -13.88 4.63
C GLY A 83 -2.18 -15.29 4.97
N TRP A 84 -0.89 -15.40 5.22
CA TRP A 84 -0.21 -16.66 5.48
C TRP A 84 0.41 -16.68 6.86
N SER A 85 0.39 -17.82 7.51
CA SER A 85 1.06 -18.00 8.80
C SER A 85 2.58 -18.07 8.60
N LEU A 86 3.27 -16.99 9.00
CA LEU A 86 4.74 -16.98 9.04
C LEU A 86 5.26 -18.01 10.02
N LYS A 87 4.55 -18.22 11.13
CA LYS A 87 4.85 -19.24 12.13
C LYS A 87 4.84 -20.65 11.52
N GLN A 88 3.85 -20.96 10.65
CA GLN A 88 3.81 -22.26 9.97
C GLN A 88 5.02 -22.42 9.03
N LEU A 89 5.37 -21.39 8.26
CA LEU A 89 6.56 -21.45 7.40
C LEU A 89 7.84 -21.68 8.22
N ILE A 90 7.99 -21.02 9.36
CA ILE A 90 9.12 -21.19 10.28
C ILE A 90 9.17 -22.61 10.87
N GLN A 91 8.03 -23.20 11.18
CA GLN A 91 7.94 -24.53 11.77
C GLN A 91 8.16 -25.66 10.77
N GLU A 92 7.65 -25.51 9.55
CA GLU A 92 7.55 -26.59 8.58
C GLU A 92 8.51 -26.43 7.38
N GLY A 93 9.06 -25.25 7.18
CA GLY A 93 9.86 -24.92 6.00
C GLY A 93 9.02 -24.70 4.75
N LEU A 94 9.68 -24.54 3.59
CA LEU A 94 9.04 -24.32 2.30
C LEU A 94 9.03 -25.61 1.46
N GLY A 95 7.84 -26.17 1.24
CA GLY A 95 7.68 -27.38 0.43
C GLY A 95 6.60 -28.32 0.92
N GLY A 96 6.84 -29.62 0.82
CA GLY A 96 5.84 -30.66 1.14
C GLY A 96 4.79 -30.87 0.04
N VAL A 97 5.02 -30.32 -1.16
CA VAL A 97 4.21 -30.52 -2.35
C VAL A 97 4.81 -31.64 -3.19
N PRO A 98 4.04 -32.68 -3.53
CA PRO A 98 4.54 -33.81 -4.31
C PRO A 98 5.19 -33.37 -5.64
N GLY A 99 6.38 -33.89 -5.93
CA GLY A 99 7.13 -33.59 -7.16
C GLY A 99 7.79 -32.19 -7.20
N LYS A 100 7.77 -31.44 -6.10
CA LYS A 100 8.44 -30.14 -5.97
C LYS A 100 9.57 -30.20 -4.96
N ILE A 101 10.54 -29.29 -5.10
CA ILE A 101 11.67 -29.14 -4.17
C ILE A 101 11.14 -28.73 -2.80
N THR A 102 11.70 -29.30 -1.75
CA THR A 102 11.37 -29.00 -0.36
C THR A 102 12.58 -28.44 0.36
N SER A 103 12.41 -27.36 1.10
CA SER A 103 13.38 -26.74 1.99
C SER A 103 12.96 -27.01 3.43
N SER A 104 13.88 -27.49 4.25
CA SER A 104 13.67 -27.66 5.70
C SER A 104 13.41 -26.33 6.41
N PRO A 105 12.86 -26.35 7.64
CA PRO A 105 12.75 -25.15 8.46
C PRO A 105 14.05 -24.35 8.53
N ALA A 106 13.96 -23.03 8.35
CA ALA A 106 15.11 -22.16 8.38
C ALA A 106 15.72 -22.11 9.78
N SER A 107 17.06 -22.23 9.87
CA SER A 107 17.81 -22.02 11.11
C SER A 107 18.46 -20.64 11.18
N HIS A 108 18.55 -19.93 10.06
CA HIS A 108 19.23 -18.63 9.93
C HIS A 108 18.32 -17.59 9.33
N LEU A 109 18.50 -16.31 9.72
CA LEU A 109 17.70 -15.19 9.21
C LEU A 109 17.73 -15.09 7.68
N SER A 110 18.91 -15.22 7.07
CA SER A 110 19.06 -15.15 5.61
C SER A 110 18.29 -16.25 4.87
N THR A 111 18.25 -17.45 5.45
CA THR A 111 17.48 -18.58 4.90
C THR A 111 15.99 -18.32 5.01
N LEU A 112 15.51 -17.80 6.16
CA LEU A 112 14.09 -17.47 6.33
C LEU A 112 13.66 -16.37 5.36
N CYS A 113 14.44 -15.30 5.21
CA CYS A 113 14.17 -14.23 4.24
C CYS A 113 14.06 -14.80 2.81
N ASN A 114 14.94 -15.70 2.41
CA ASN A 114 14.88 -16.35 1.11
C ASN A 114 13.66 -17.26 0.95
N GLN A 115 13.31 -18.04 1.98
CA GLN A 115 12.09 -18.85 1.98
C GLN A 115 10.83 -18.00 1.84
N MET A 116 10.76 -16.85 2.53
CA MET A 116 9.63 -15.92 2.43
C MET A 116 9.48 -15.32 1.03
N VAL A 117 10.59 -14.89 0.39
CA VAL A 117 10.58 -14.38 -0.98
C VAL A 117 10.07 -15.44 -1.95
N ASN A 118 10.60 -16.66 -1.86
CA ASN A 118 10.18 -17.76 -2.70
C ASN A 118 8.72 -18.17 -2.45
N PHE A 119 8.29 -18.20 -1.19
CA PHE A 119 6.91 -18.50 -0.82
C PHE A 119 5.93 -17.51 -1.45
N ILE A 120 6.15 -16.22 -1.28
CA ILE A 120 5.32 -15.16 -1.86
C ILE A 120 5.36 -15.23 -3.40
N GLY A 121 6.53 -15.45 -3.99
CA GLY A 121 6.72 -15.64 -5.43
C GLY A 121 5.94 -16.83 -5.99
N ILE A 122 5.81 -17.93 -5.24
CA ILE A 122 5.00 -19.08 -5.62
C ILE A 122 3.51 -18.75 -5.47
N MET A 123 3.10 -18.21 -4.32
CA MET A 123 1.69 -17.97 -4.00
C MET A 123 1.03 -16.97 -4.93
N GLN A 124 1.74 -15.96 -5.44
CA GLN A 124 1.18 -15.06 -6.44
C GLN A 124 0.77 -15.74 -7.75
N ASN A 125 1.22 -16.95 -8.01
CA ASN A 125 0.79 -17.73 -9.18
C ASN A 125 -0.45 -18.58 -8.89
N GLU A 126 -0.78 -18.82 -7.62
CA GLU A 126 -1.99 -19.51 -7.19
C GLU A 126 -3.09 -18.56 -6.70
N TRP A 127 -2.80 -17.26 -6.56
CA TRP A 127 -3.73 -16.23 -6.07
C TRP A 127 -3.66 -14.99 -6.96
N ALA A 128 -4.81 -14.34 -7.15
CA ALA A 128 -4.90 -13.18 -8.05
C ALA A 128 -4.32 -11.90 -7.42
N GLY A 129 -4.60 -11.66 -6.16
CA GLY A 129 -4.26 -10.43 -5.43
C GLY A 129 -3.08 -10.59 -4.46
N ALA A 130 -3.11 -9.79 -3.41
CA ALA A 130 -2.01 -9.66 -2.47
C ALA A 130 -1.78 -10.89 -1.59
N GLN A 131 -0.52 -11.05 -1.21
CA GLN A 131 -0.04 -12.04 -0.26
C GLN A 131 0.56 -11.34 0.96
N ALA A 132 0.23 -11.75 2.17
CA ALA A 132 0.65 -11.06 3.38
C ALA A 132 1.25 -12.00 4.43
N PHE A 133 2.25 -11.51 5.16
CA PHE A 133 2.70 -12.09 6.42
C PHE A 133 2.45 -11.11 7.57
N SER A 134 1.95 -11.63 8.68
CA SER A 134 1.72 -10.83 9.89
C SER A 134 2.87 -11.00 10.89
N SER A 135 3.02 -9.99 11.78
CA SER A 135 4.01 -10.01 12.88
C SER A 135 5.44 -10.29 12.39
N PHE A 136 5.79 -9.65 11.27
CA PHE A 136 7.06 -9.87 10.57
C PHE A 136 8.26 -9.65 11.48
N ASP A 137 8.32 -8.53 12.18
CA ASP A 137 9.38 -8.14 13.08
C ASP A 137 9.46 -9.06 14.31
N THR A 138 8.30 -9.43 14.89
CA THR A 138 8.21 -10.35 16.03
C THR A 138 8.74 -11.74 15.68
N TYR A 139 8.36 -12.30 14.54
CA TYR A 139 8.76 -13.65 14.15
C TYR A 139 10.18 -13.76 13.60
N LEU A 140 10.77 -12.67 13.10
CA LEU A 140 12.16 -12.67 12.62
C LEU A 140 13.18 -12.41 13.73
N ALA A 141 12.82 -11.67 14.78
CA ALA A 141 13.70 -11.30 15.88
C ALA A 141 14.42 -12.50 16.55
N PRO A 142 13.77 -13.66 16.77
CA PRO A 142 14.42 -14.85 17.29
C PRO A 142 15.64 -15.33 16.51
N PHE A 143 15.62 -15.18 15.18
CA PHE A 143 16.74 -15.61 14.33
C PHE A 143 17.94 -14.69 14.47
N VAL A 144 17.73 -13.39 14.65
CA VAL A 144 18.79 -12.43 14.95
C VAL A 144 19.47 -12.79 16.27
N LYS A 145 18.67 -13.11 17.29
CA LYS A 145 19.15 -13.48 18.62
C LYS A 145 19.90 -14.82 18.62
N ALA A 146 19.34 -15.83 17.95
CA ALA A 146 19.92 -17.16 17.88
C ALA A 146 21.28 -17.20 17.18
N ASP A 147 21.41 -16.43 16.10
CA ASP A 147 22.64 -16.32 15.32
C ASP A 147 23.63 -15.29 15.91
N GLY A 148 23.20 -14.45 16.86
CA GLY A 148 23.99 -13.35 17.40
C GLY A 148 24.44 -12.34 16.34
N LEU A 149 23.53 -12.01 15.39
CA LEU A 149 23.86 -11.19 14.24
C LEU A 149 24.16 -9.74 14.62
N SER A 150 25.17 -9.18 13.96
CA SER A 150 25.42 -7.74 13.99
C SER A 150 24.34 -7.00 13.18
N TYR A 151 24.15 -5.71 13.45
CA TYR A 151 23.20 -4.87 12.70
C TYR A 151 23.47 -4.90 11.19
N LYS A 152 24.73 -4.87 10.77
CA LYS A 152 25.11 -4.94 9.35
C LYS A 152 24.64 -6.21 8.67
N GLU A 153 24.72 -7.35 9.36
CA GLU A 153 24.25 -8.63 8.83
C GLU A 153 22.72 -8.68 8.75
N VAL A 154 22.03 -8.16 9.78
CA VAL A 154 20.56 -8.01 9.75
C VAL A 154 20.14 -7.14 8.58
N LYS A 155 20.74 -5.95 8.39
CA LYS A 155 20.43 -5.04 7.29
C LYS A 155 20.65 -5.70 5.92
N GLN A 156 21.72 -6.48 5.76
CA GLN A 156 21.98 -7.21 4.52
C GLN A 156 20.91 -8.27 4.23
N CYS A 157 20.44 -9.00 5.25
CA CYS A 157 19.33 -9.97 5.08
C CYS A 157 18.02 -9.28 4.66
N ILE A 158 17.68 -8.18 5.34
CA ILE A 158 16.47 -7.40 5.04
C ILE A 158 16.55 -6.75 3.66
N GLN A 159 17.70 -6.20 3.27
CA GLN A 159 17.90 -5.64 1.93
C GLN A 159 17.68 -6.71 0.85
N SER A 160 18.22 -7.91 1.04
CA SER A 160 18.01 -9.03 0.11
C SER A 160 16.55 -9.45 0.02
N PHE A 161 15.83 -9.44 1.14
CA PHE A 161 14.40 -9.72 1.21
C PHE A 161 13.58 -8.68 0.43
N VAL A 162 13.78 -7.40 0.71
CA VAL A 162 13.06 -6.30 0.04
C VAL A 162 13.34 -6.30 -1.47
N TYR A 163 14.61 -6.44 -1.87
CA TYR A 163 14.98 -6.52 -3.28
C TYR A 163 14.32 -7.70 -3.98
N GLY A 164 14.33 -8.88 -3.34
CA GLY A 164 13.71 -10.09 -3.88
C GLY A 164 12.21 -9.93 -4.15
N LEU A 165 11.49 -9.24 -3.26
CA LEU A 165 10.05 -8.94 -3.43
C LEU A 165 9.76 -7.88 -4.51
N ASN A 166 10.72 -7.04 -4.87
CA ASN A 166 10.56 -6.06 -5.94
C ASN A 166 11.03 -6.58 -7.31
N THR A 167 11.56 -7.80 -7.37
CA THR A 167 11.94 -8.46 -8.62
C THR A 167 10.70 -9.04 -9.30
N PRO A 168 10.47 -8.76 -10.61
CA PRO A 168 9.32 -9.31 -11.34
C PRO A 168 9.39 -10.83 -11.43
N SER A 169 8.51 -11.54 -10.73
CA SER A 169 8.48 -13.02 -10.67
C SER A 169 7.24 -13.64 -11.32
N ARG A 170 6.14 -12.89 -11.49
CA ARG A 170 4.98 -13.35 -12.26
C ARG A 170 5.21 -13.07 -13.74
N TRP A 171 5.56 -14.12 -14.51
CA TRP A 171 5.83 -14.04 -15.95
C TRP A 171 6.86 -12.97 -16.35
N GLY A 172 7.74 -12.59 -15.44
CA GLY A 172 8.77 -11.56 -15.68
C GLY A 172 8.24 -10.15 -15.89
N THR A 173 6.99 -9.88 -15.54
CA THR A 173 6.35 -8.56 -15.75
C THR A 173 5.80 -7.91 -14.48
N GLN A 174 5.50 -8.69 -13.45
CA GLN A 174 4.91 -8.20 -12.22
C GLN A 174 5.67 -8.69 -10.99
N ALA A 175 6.07 -7.78 -10.11
CA ALA A 175 6.54 -8.12 -8.78
C ALA A 175 5.36 -8.61 -7.91
N PRO A 176 5.61 -9.49 -6.92
CA PRO A 176 4.57 -9.98 -6.03
C PRO A 176 3.94 -8.84 -5.24
N PHE A 177 2.63 -8.68 -5.36
CA PHE A 177 1.90 -7.76 -4.50
C PHE A 177 1.90 -8.31 -3.08
N SER A 178 2.72 -7.73 -2.23
CA SER A 178 2.99 -8.27 -0.89
C SER A 178 2.86 -7.21 0.20
N ASN A 179 2.45 -7.68 1.38
CA ASN A 179 2.21 -6.86 2.56
C ASN A 179 2.84 -7.53 3.78
N ILE A 180 3.34 -6.74 4.71
CA ILE A 180 3.76 -7.21 6.03
C ILE A 180 3.15 -6.35 7.12
N THR A 181 2.81 -6.96 8.24
CA THR A 181 2.50 -6.20 9.45
C THR A 181 3.69 -6.24 10.41
N LEU A 182 3.92 -5.11 11.05
CA LEU A 182 4.98 -4.90 12.02
C LEU A 182 4.33 -4.52 13.36
N ASP A 183 4.63 -5.28 14.36
CA ASP A 183 4.00 -5.11 15.68
C ASP A 183 4.60 -3.94 16.46
N TRP A 184 5.85 -3.58 16.18
CA TRP A 184 6.65 -2.55 16.85
C TRP A 184 7.07 -2.89 18.29
N THR A 185 6.12 -3.40 19.05
CA THR A 185 6.33 -3.98 20.39
C THR A 185 5.82 -5.41 20.39
N VAL A 186 6.49 -6.31 21.10
CA VAL A 186 6.09 -7.72 21.14
C VAL A 186 4.65 -7.82 21.66
N PRO A 187 3.73 -8.45 20.89
CA PRO A 187 2.34 -8.62 21.30
C PRO A 187 2.19 -9.42 22.61
N GLU A 188 1.24 -9.02 23.45
CA GLU A 188 1.02 -9.65 24.76
C GLU A 188 0.71 -11.15 24.67
N ASP A 189 0.01 -11.60 23.62
CA ASP A 189 -0.32 -13.00 23.40
C ASP A 189 0.87 -13.85 22.91
N LEU A 190 1.94 -13.22 22.42
CA LEU A 190 3.20 -13.89 22.02
C LEU A 190 4.32 -13.75 23.06
N LYS A 191 4.25 -12.73 23.92
CA LYS A 191 5.31 -12.29 24.80
C LYS A 191 5.92 -13.42 25.62
N ASP A 192 5.08 -14.27 26.25
CA ASP A 192 5.50 -15.37 27.11
C ASP A 192 5.66 -16.71 26.35
N MET A 193 5.46 -16.71 25.04
CA MET A 193 5.60 -17.91 24.23
C MET A 193 7.07 -18.20 23.91
N PRO A 194 7.50 -19.48 23.96
CA PRO A 194 8.86 -19.85 23.57
C PRO A 194 9.09 -19.57 22.09
N ILE A 195 10.26 -19.03 21.75
CA ILE A 195 10.66 -18.75 20.37
C ILE A 195 10.79 -20.04 19.55
N ILE A 196 10.66 -19.91 18.23
CA ILE A 196 10.81 -21.02 17.29
C ILE A 196 11.91 -20.69 16.29
N VAL A 197 12.95 -21.54 16.24
CA VAL A 197 14.06 -21.45 15.29
C VAL A 197 14.38 -22.85 14.79
N GLY A 198 14.64 -23.03 13.50
CA GLY A 198 14.91 -24.35 12.92
C GLY A 198 13.75 -25.34 13.05
N GLY A 199 12.51 -24.84 13.10
CA GLY A 199 11.32 -25.65 13.32
C GLY A 199 11.12 -26.15 14.74
N LYS A 200 11.97 -25.74 15.69
CA LYS A 200 11.94 -26.21 17.09
C LYS A 200 11.68 -25.06 18.04
N LYS A 201 10.89 -25.33 19.08
CA LYS A 201 10.75 -24.43 20.23
C LYS A 201 12.06 -24.41 21.02
N ILE A 202 12.54 -23.23 21.37
CA ILE A 202 13.71 -23.02 22.21
C ILE A 202 13.22 -22.73 23.64
N GLU A 203 13.46 -23.61 24.55
CA GLU A 203 13.05 -23.41 25.95
C GLU A 203 13.92 -22.37 26.63
N GLY A 204 13.34 -21.59 27.53
CA GLY A 204 14.05 -20.60 28.35
C GLY A 204 14.24 -19.24 27.65
N ILE A 205 13.79 -19.07 26.42
CA ILE A 205 13.77 -17.79 25.70
C ILE A 205 12.38 -17.59 25.11
N THR A 206 11.77 -16.44 25.36
CA THR A 206 10.46 -16.06 24.87
C THR A 206 10.55 -14.98 23.78
N TYR A 207 9.46 -14.73 23.07
CA TYR A 207 9.41 -13.61 22.12
C TYR A 207 9.61 -12.27 22.85
N GLY A 208 9.15 -12.12 24.09
CA GLY A 208 9.39 -10.94 24.93
C GLY A 208 10.86 -10.62 25.17
N ASP A 209 11.73 -11.64 25.17
CA ASP A 209 13.17 -11.47 25.31
C ASP A 209 13.87 -10.98 24.03
N CYS A 210 13.15 -10.79 22.94
CA CYS A 210 13.69 -10.46 21.61
C CYS A 210 13.38 -9.03 21.15
N GLN A 211 12.91 -8.12 22.03
CA GLN A 211 12.56 -6.74 21.64
C GLN A 211 13.73 -6.00 20.99
N ARG A 212 14.94 -6.14 21.52
CA ARG A 212 16.13 -5.51 20.95
C ARG A 212 16.40 -5.97 19.50
N GLU A 213 16.26 -7.24 19.25
CA GLU A 213 16.46 -7.83 17.93
C GLU A 213 15.32 -7.42 16.97
N MET A 214 14.09 -7.24 17.48
CA MET A 214 12.97 -6.69 16.78
C MET A 214 13.22 -5.24 16.36
N ASP A 215 13.79 -4.42 17.23
CA ASP A 215 14.19 -3.05 16.95
C ASP A 215 15.26 -2.99 15.84
N MET A 216 16.21 -3.94 15.82
CA MET A 216 17.22 -4.04 14.75
C MET A 216 16.57 -4.36 13.39
N ILE A 217 15.56 -5.23 13.36
CA ILE A 217 14.82 -5.57 12.13
C ILE A 217 14.04 -4.36 11.64
N ASN A 218 13.31 -3.67 12.51
CA ASN A 218 12.55 -2.47 12.17
C ASN A 218 13.48 -1.38 11.63
N LYS A 219 14.60 -1.10 12.30
CA LYS A 219 15.60 -0.15 11.82
C LYS A 219 16.10 -0.52 10.43
N ALA A 220 16.52 -1.76 10.23
CA ALA A 220 17.06 -2.25 8.98
C ALA A 220 16.03 -2.14 7.83
N PHE A 221 14.78 -2.52 8.11
CA PHE A 221 13.70 -2.44 7.12
C PHE A 221 13.43 -0.98 6.69
N ILE A 222 13.30 -0.07 7.65
CA ILE A 222 13.03 1.34 7.37
C ILE A 222 14.18 1.99 6.61
N GLU A 223 15.43 1.74 7.02
CA GLU A 223 16.59 2.28 6.31
C GLU A 223 16.66 1.80 4.86
N VAL A 224 16.44 0.51 4.61
CA VAL A 224 16.41 -0.05 3.24
C VAL A 224 15.30 0.60 2.41
N MET A 225 14.12 0.80 2.98
CA MET A 225 13.00 1.46 2.28
C MET A 225 13.28 2.95 2.02
N LEU A 226 13.99 3.65 2.90
CA LEU A 226 14.40 5.05 2.74
C LEU A 226 15.52 5.22 1.71
N GLU A 227 16.47 4.29 1.65
CA GLU A 227 17.56 4.30 0.67
C GLU A 227 17.05 4.11 -0.76
N GLY A 228 16.02 3.26 -0.93
CA GLY A 228 15.50 2.89 -2.24
C GLY A 228 16.47 2.04 -3.07
N ASP A 229 16.20 1.96 -4.37
CA ASP A 229 17.07 1.26 -5.32
C ASP A 229 18.32 2.08 -5.71
N ALA A 230 19.18 1.50 -6.54
CA ALA A 230 20.41 2.15 -7.00
C ALA A 230 20.20 3.48 -7.76
N ASN A 231 18.97 3.78 -8.17
CA ASN A 231 18.58 5.02 -8.86
C ASN A 231 17.79 5.98 -7.94
N GLY A 232 17.63 5.65 -6.64
CA GLY A 232 16.87 6.44 -5.69
C GLY A 232 15.36 6.28 -5.80
N ARG A 233 14.87 5.24 -6.49
CA ARG A 233 13.46 4.88 -6.49
C ARG A 233 13.11 4.17 -5.20
N GLY A 234 12.02 4.60 -4.54
CA GLY A 234 11.48 3.90 -3.40
C GLY A 234 11.01 2.48 -3.78
N PHE A 235 11.29 1.50 -2.91
CA PHE A 235 10.73 0.17 -3.05
C PHE A 235 9.21 0.19 -2.82
N GLN A 236 8.49 -0.59 -3.64
CA GLN A 236 7.03 -0.64 -3.58
C GLN A 236 6.51 -1.76 -2.68
N TYR A 237 7.29 -2.80 -2.52
CA TYR A 237 6.98 -4.00 -1.75
C TYR A 237 8.09 -4.36 -0.76
N PRO A 238 7.72 -5.03 0.34
CA PRO A 238 6.35 -5.23 0.83
C PRO A 238 5.75 -3.92 1.35
N ILE A 239 4.42 -3.78 1.25
CA ILE A 239 3.73 -2.65 1.88
C ILE A 239 3.72 -2.86 3.39
N PRO A 240 4.33 -1.96 4.19
CA PRO A 240 4.37 -2.12 5.63
C PRO A 240 3.14 -1.54 6.30
N THR A 241 2.61 -2.26 7.28
CA THR A 241 1.57 -1.77 8.19
C THR A 241 2.07 -1.83 9.61
N TYR A 242 2.10 -0.70 10.30
CA TYR A 242 2.51 -0.59 11.69
C TYR A 242 1.32 -0.57 12.63
N SER A 243 1.39 -1.34 13.71
CA SER A 243 0.37 -1.41 14.74
C SER A 243 0.54 -0.27 15.74
N ILE A 244 -0.41 0.67 15.77
CA ILE A 244 -0.45 1.74 16.77
C ILE A 244 -1.32 1.28 17.92
N THR A 245 -0.66 0.79 18.98
CA THR A 245 -1.31 0.27 20.18
C THR A 245 -1.24 1.29 21.33
N LYS A 246 -1.96 1.03 22.41
CA LYS A 246 -1.91 1.85 23.64
C LYS A 246 -0.52 1.91 24.26
N ASN A 247 0.32 0.92 23.96
CA ASN A 247 1.70 0.80 24.46
C ASN A 247 2.73 1.31 23.44
N PHE A 248 2.30 1.96 22.35
CA PHE A 248 3.23 2.52 21.38
C PHE A 248 4.07 3.62 22.02
N ASP A 249 5.39 3.47 21.96
CA ASP A 249 6.33 4.46 22.48
C ASP A 249 6.42 5.65 21.50
N TRP A 250 5.96 6.82 21.92
CA TRP A 250 6.00 8.07 21.14
C TRP A 250 7.25 8.91 21.40
N SER A 251 8.19 8.41 22.22
CA SER A 251 9.43 9.14 22.49
C SER A 251 10.33 9.25 21.26
N GLU A 252 11.28 10.17 21.27
CA GLU A 252 12.19 10.44 20.16
C GLU A 252 13.31 9.40 20.05
N THR A 253 12.95 8.12 19.94
CA THR A 253 13.89 7.05 19.64
C THR A 253 14.39 7.13 18.21
N GLU A 254 15.57 6.56 17.93
CA GLU A 254 16.10 6.47 16.57
C GLU A 254 15.13 5.76 15.61
N ASN A 255 14.47 4.70 16.05
CA ASN A 255 13.50 3.97 15.24
C ASN A 255 12.24 4.79 14.96
N ASN A 256 11.73 5.56 15.93
CA ASN A 256 10.61 6.46 15.73
C ASN A 256 10.96 7.57 14.72
N LYS A 257 12.14 8.18 14.87
CA LYS A 257 12.63 9.16 13.90
C LYS A 257 12.65 8.58 12.48
N LEU A 258 13.23 7.41 12.30
CA LEU A 258 13.29 6.74 11.00
C LEU A 258 11.90 6.39 10.44
N LEU A 259 10.98 5.86 11.28
CA LEU A 259 9.62 5.53 10.87
C LEU A 259 8.87 6.76 10.35
N PHE A 260 8.94 7.85 11.10
CA PHE A 260 8.20 9.06 10.73
C PHE A 260 8.91 9.86 9.64
N GLU A 261 10.24 9.75 9.47
CA GLU A 261 10.94 10.25 8.29
C GLU A 261 10.51 9.51 7.02
N MET A 262 10.41 8.17 7.06
CA MET A 262 9.88 7.38 5.95
C MET A 262 8.42 7.76 5.64
N THR A 263 7.63 8.03 6.67
CA THR A 263 6.23 8.46 6.53
C THR A 263 6.14 9.85 5.90
N ALA A 264 6.94 10.79 6.37
CA ALA A 264 6.97 12.17 5.87
C ALA A 264 7.44 12.25 4.41
N LYS A 265 8.45 11.46 4.05
CA LYS A 265 9.13 11.53 2.75
C LYS A 265 8.42 10.74 1.65
N TYR A 266 8.08 9.49 1.93
CA TYR A 266 7.54 8.56 0.92
C TYR A 266 6.09 8.15 1.18
N GLY A 267 5.59 8.35 2.39
CA GLY A 267 4.25 7.90 2.77
C GLY A 267 4.05 6.39 2.66
N THR A 268 5.14 5.62 2.71
CA THR A 268 5.10 4.16 2.51
C THR A 268 4.24 3.45 3.56
N PRO A 269 4.35 3.79 4.88
CA PRO A 269 3.64 3.06 5.93
C PRO A 269 2.13 3.28 5.92
N TYR A 270 1.43 2.22 6.29
CA TYR A 270 0.07 2.29 6.82
C TYR A 270 0.10 2.15 8.34
N PHE A 271 -0.92 2.70 8.99
CA PHE A 271 -1.08 2.63 10.43
C PHE A 271 -2.41 1.95 10.77
N SER A 272 -2.35 0.86 11.53
CA SER A 272 -3.52 0.23 12.14
C SER A 272 -3.74 0.82 13.52
N ASN A 273 -4.93 1.40 13.74
CA ASN A 273 -5.30 2.07 14.98
C ASN A 273 -5.93 1.07 15.96
N TYR A 274 -5.26 0.81 17.08
CA TYR A 274 -5.76 0.02 18.19
C TYR A 274 -5.94 0.84 19.48
N ILE A 275 -5.80 2.18 19.41
CA ILE A 275 -6.00 3.06 20.57
C ILE A 275 -7.49 3.31 20.79
N ASN A 276 -8.20 3.80 19.77
CA ASN A 276 -9.64 4.09 19.80
C ASN A 276 -10.49 3.09 19.02
N SER A 277 -9.92 1.97 18.62
CA SER A 277 -10.65 0.88 17.96
C SER A 277 -11.22 -0.08 19.01
N ASP A 278 -12.35 -0.68 18.69
CA ASP A 278 -12.94 -1.78 19.46
C ASP A 278 -12.27 -3.14 19.19
N MET A 279 -11.15 -3.15 18.45
CA MET A 279 -10.40 -4.34 18.08
C MET A 279 -9.04 -4.39 18.76
N GLU A 280 -8.63 -5.59 19.14
CA GLU A 280 -7.31 -5.85 19.68
C GLU A 280 -6.33 -6.34 18.58
N PRO A 281 -5.02 -6.08 18.69
CA PRO A 281 -4.04 -6.55 17.70
C PRO A 281 -4.11 -8.05 17.43
N SER A 282 -4.45 -8.86 18.43
CA SER A 282 -4.66 -10.30 18.30
C SER A 282 -5.86 -10.70 17.45
N ASP A 283 -6.82 -9.78 17.23
CA ASP A 283 -8.01 -10.02 16.41
C ASP A 283 -7.74 -9.83 14.92
N VAL A 284 -6.64 -9.18 14.55
CA VAL A 284 -6.33 -8.75 13.17
C VAL A 284 -4.90 -9.11 12.83
N ARG A 285 -4.61 -10.40 12.61
CA ARG A 285 -3.26 -10.83 12.24
C ARG A 285 -3.05 -11.09 10.75
N SER A 286 -4.11 -11.14 9.97
CA SER A 286 -4.01 -11.34 8.53
C SER A 286 -4.42 -10.07 7.82
N MET A 287 -3.45 -9.37 7.26
CA MET A 287 -3.73 -8.20 6.44
C MET A 287 -3.19 -8.44 5.04
N CYS A 288 -4.07 -8.61 4.07
CA CYS A 288 -3.70 -8.42 2.69
C CYS A 288 -4.32 -7.12 2.18
N CYS A 289 -3.51 -6.28 1.53
CA CYS A 289 -3.93 -5.12 0.75
C CYS A 289 -5.04 -4.27 1.40
N ARG A 290 -4.87 -3.80 2.62
CA ARG A 290 -5.89 -3.01 3.33
C ARG A 290 -7.12 -3.81 3.78
N LEU A 291 -7.14 -5.12 3.57
CA LEU A 291 -8.15 -5.97 4.15
C LEU A 291 -7.83 -6.18 5.62
N ARG A 292 -8.27 -5.26 6.45
CA ARG A 292 -8.43 -5.53 7.88
C ARG A 292 -9.58 -6.51 8.00
N LEU A 293 -9.29 -7.77 8.28
CA LEU A 293 -10.31 -8.78 8.48
C LEU A 293 -10.68 -8.81 9.96
N ASP A 294 -11.93 -8.54 10.24
CA ASP A 294 -12.47 -8.72 11.59
C ASP A 294 -12.61 -10.22 11.88
N LEU A 295 -11.72 -10.76 12.70
CA LEU A 295 -11.69 -12.18 13.03
C LEU A 295 -12.66 -12.57 14.15
N ARG A 296 -13.45 -11.63 14.71
CA ARG A 296 -14.42 -11.93 15.76
C ARG A 296 -15.44 -12.98 15.32
N GLU A 297 -15.88 -12.93 14.07
CA GLU A 297 -16.79 -13.94 13.50
C GLU A 297 -16.10 -15.31 13.31
N LEU A 298 -14.83 -15.33 12.91
CA LEU A 298 -14.03 -16.56 12.85
C LEU A 298 -13.88 -17.21 14.22
N ARG A 299 -13.63 -16.44 15.26
CA ARG A 299 -13.50 -16.95 16.63
C ARG A 299 -14.81 -17.54 17.15
N LYS A 300 -15.96 -16.95 16.80
CA LYS A 300 -17.28 -17.52 17.14
C LYS A 300 -17.49 -18.89 16.47
N LYS A 301 -17.10 -19.06 15.21
CA LYS A 301 -17.22 -20.32 14.47
C LYS A 301 -16.22 -21.38 14.92
N SER A 302 -14.96 -21.00 15.20
CA SER A 302 -13.86 -21.93 15.50
C SER A 302 -13.73 -22.35 16.96
N GLY A 303 -14.61 -21.87 17.84
CA GLY A 303 -14.57 -22.21 19.28
C GLY A 303 -13.31 -21.75 19.99
N GLY A 304 -12.61 -20.74 19.48
CA GLY A 304 -11.42 -20.16 20.13
C GLY A 304 -10.10 -20.86 19.82
N TYR A 305 -10.00 -21.62 18.73
CA TYR A 305 -8.73 -22.28 18.37
C TYR A 305 -7.65 -21.23 18.07
N PHE A 306 -6.57 -21.27 18.84
CA PHE A 306 -5.35 -20.46 18.65
C PHE A 306 -4.77 -20.72 17.26
N GLY A 307 -4.54 -19.64 16.47
CA GLY A 307 -3.87 -19.71 15.16
C GLY A 307 -4.81 -19.61 13.95
N SER A 308 -6.13 -19.63 14.10
CA SER A 308 -7.09 -19.49 12.97
C SER A 308 -7.07 -18.10 12.32
N GLY A 309 -6.53 -17.09 13.01
CA GLY A 309 -6.42 -15.71 12.53
C GLY A 309 -5.28 -15.45 11.56
N GLU A 310 -4.27 -16.33 11.48
CA GLU A 310 -3.08 -16.11 10.65
C GLU A 310 -3.22 -16.62 9.20
N SER A 311 -4.26 -17.39 8.90
CA SER A 311 -4.48 -18.03 7.59
C SER A 311 -5.87 -17.71 7.09
N THR A 312 -6.11 -16.45 6.75
CA THR A 312 -7.39 -15.95 6.24
C THR A 312 -7.17 -14.99 5.07
N GLY A 313 -8.24 -14.61 4.41
CA GLY A 313 -8.20 -13.71 3.25
C GLY A 313 -9.58 -13.56 2.62
N SER A 314 -9.62 -13.39 1.31
CA SER A 314 -10.87 -13.31 0.55
C SER A 314 -10.84 -14.23 -0.67
N VAL A 315 -11.91 -15.00 -0.86
CA VAL A 315 -12.07 -15.85 -2.06
C VAL A 315 -12.43 -15.03 -3.29
N GLY A 316 -13.01 -13.85 -3.10
CA GLY A 316 -13.39 -12.97 -4.20
C GLY A 316 -14.07 -11.71 -3.71
N VAL A 317 -14.02 -10.68 -4.56
CA VAL A 317 -14.64 -9.38 -4.33
C VAL A 317 -15.64 -9.08 -5.43
N VAL A 318 -16.78 -8.54 -5.05
CA VAL A 318 -17.78 -7.99 -5.97
C VAL A 318 -18.13 -6.58 -5.54
N THR A 319 -17.98 -5.62 -6.45
CA THR A 319 -18.27 -4.21 -6.20
C THR A 319 -19.57 -3.80 -6.86
N ILE A 320 -20.42 -3.10 -6.12
CA ILE A 320 -21.73 -2.62 -6.57
C ILE A 320 -21.63 -1.19 -7.07
N ASN A 321 -22.30 -0.89 -8.20
CA ASN A 321 -22.40 0.44 -8.79
C ASN A 321 -23.52 1.24 -8.12
N MET A 322 -23.21 1.98 -7.05
CA MET A 322 -24.19 2.72 -6.27
C MET A 322 -24.81 3.90 -7.01
N PRO A 323 -24.04 4.72 -7.80
CA PRO A 323 -24.61 5.83 -8.56
C PRO A 323 -25.71 5.41 -9.52
N ARG A 324 -25.53 4.28 -10.23
CA ARG A 324 -26.55 3.76 -11.15
C ARG A 324 -27.82 3.36 -10.43
N ILE A 325 -27.70 2.68 -9.28
CA ILE A 325 -28.86 2.30 -8.46
C ILE A 325 -29.65 3.55 -8.06
N ALA A 326 -28.96 4.56 -7.55
CA ALA A 326 -29.57 5.81 -7.12
C ALA A 326 -30.21 6.59 -8.26
N TYR A 327 -29.54 6.68 -9.41
CA TYR A 327 -30.06 7.35 -10.62
C TYR A 327 -31.36 6.72 -11.15
N LEU A 328 -31.42 5.38 -11.13
CA LEU A 328 -32.57 4.62 -11.63
C LEU A 328 -33.73 4.53 -10.63
N ALA A 329 -33.46 4.73 -9.35
CA ALA A 329 -34.48 4.67 -8.30
C ALA A 329 -35.41 5.88 -8.37
N ILE A 330 -36.70 5.62 -8.15
CA ILE A 330 -37.73 6.68 -8.11
C ILE A 330 -37.83 7.33 -6.72
N ASP A 331 -37.52 6.55 -5.67
CA ASP A 331 -37.52 6.94 -4.28
C ASP A 331 -36.57 6.05 -3.47
N GLU A 332 -36.49 6.30 -2.16
CA GLU A 332 -35.60 5.57 -1.24
C GLU A 332 -35.97 4.08 -1.12
N GLN A 333 -37.26 3.73 -1.13
CA GLN A 333 -37.71 2.35 -1.06
C GLN A 333 -37.32 1.56 -2.32
N ASP A 334 -37.46 2.16 -3.50
CA ASP A 334 -37.02 1.55 -4.76
C ASP A 334 -35.50 1.41 -4.80
N PHE A 335 -34.76 2.36 -4.21
CA PHE A 335 -33.30 2.24 -4.06
C PHE A 335 -32.92 0.98 -3.29
N TYR A 336 -33.48 0.75 -2.10
CA TYR A 336 -33.18 -0.46 -1.32
C TYR A 336 -33.62 -1.73 -2.04
N THR A 337 -34.75 -1.73 -2.72
CA THR A 337 -35.20 -2.88 -3.52
C THR A 337 -34.18 -3.23 -4.64
N ARG A 338 -33.63 -2.24 -5.29
CA ARG A 338 -32.58 -2.43 -6.33
C ARG A 338 -31.26 -2.85 -5.72
N LEU A 339 -30.88 -2.25 -4.59
CA LEU A 339 -29.66 -2.60 -3.87
C LEU A 339 -29.70 -4.06 -3.42
N ASP A 340 -30.80 -4.49 -2.82
CA ASP A 340 -30.98 -5.88 -2.39
C ASP A 340 -30.83 -6.86 -3.55
N LYS A 341 -31.42 -6.52 -4.70
CA LYS A 341 -31.24 -7.34 -5.92
C LYS A 341 -29.78 -7.47 -6.33
N MET A 342 -29.01 -6.37 -6.30
CA MET A 342 -27.59 -6.40 -6.66
C MET A 342 -26.77 -7.15 -5.61
N MET A 343 -27.09 -7.01 -4.34
CA MET A 343 -26.47 -7.78 -3.25
C MET A 343 -26.74 -9.28 -3.37
N ASP A 344 -27.97 -9.69 -3.70
CA ASP A 344 -28.32 -11.10 -3.93
C ASP A 344 -27.52 -11.70 -5.09
N ILE A 345 -27.37 -10.95 -6.20
CA ILE A 345 -26.56 -11.36 -7.34
C ILE A 345 -25.08 -11.48 -6.93
N ALA A 346 -24.57 -10.50 -6.18
CA ALA A 346 -23.19 -10.51 -5.69
C ALA A 346 -22.92 -11.68 -4.74
N ALA A 347 -23.78 -11.91 -3.77
CA ALA A 347 -23.63 -13.01 -2.82
C ALA A 347 -23.70 -14.39 -3.50
N ARG A 348 -24.63 -14.57 -4.44
CA ARG A 348 -24.73 -15.78 -5.25
C ARG A 348 -23.50 -16.01 -6.11
N SER A 349 -22.97 -14.97 -6.73
CA SER A 349 -21.73 -15.07 -7.53
C SER A 349 -20.54 -15.50 -6.70
N LEU A 350 -20.39 -14.98 -5.49
CA LEU A 350 -19.35 -15.37 -4.55
C LEU A 350 -19.49 -16.82 -4.06
N LYS A 351 -20.73 -17.29 -3.85
CA LYS A 351 -20.98 -18.69 -3.52
C LYS A 351 -20.59 -19.61 -4.68
N ILE A 352 -20.94 -19.26 -5.91
CA ILE A 352 -20.54 -20.00 -7.11
C ILE A 352 -19.01 -20.02 -7.23
N LYS A 353 -18.36 -18.87 -7.08
CA LYS A 353 -16.89 -18.77 -7.13
C LYS A 353 -16.24 -19.65 -6.07
N ARG A 354 -16.70 -19.57 -4.81
CA ARG A 354 -16.19 -20.40 -3.70
C ARG A 354 -16.29 -21.88 -4.02
N ASN A 355 -17.45 -22.35 -4.44
CA ASN A 355 -17.66 -23.75 -4.78
C ASN A 355 -16.73 -24.20 -5.91
N PHE A 356 -16.60 -23.38 -6.96
CA PHE A 356 -15.77 -23.69 -8.11
C PHE A 356 -14.28 -23.77 -7.75
N ILE A 357 -13.74 -22.77 -7.04
CA ILE A 357 -12.33 -22.81 -6.65
C ILE A 357 -12.05 -23.89 -5.59
N THR A 358 -13.01 -24.26 -4.75
CA THR A 358 -12.87 -25.38 -3.82
C THR A 358 -12.76 -26.70 -4.59
N GLN A 359 -13.59 -26.90 -5.61
CA GLN A 359 -13.44 -28.06 -6.51
C GLN A 359 -12.05 -28.11 -7.14
N LEU A 360 -11.56 -27.00 -7.69
CA LEU A 360 -10.23 -26.94 -8.30
C LEU A 360 -9.10 -27.18 -7.29
N LEU A 361 -9.27 -26.75 -6.03
CA LEU A 361 -8.36 -27.05 -4.93
C LEU A 361 -8.29 -28.57 -4.66
N ASP A 362 -9.44 -29.22 -4.64
CA ASP A 362 -9.55 -30.67 -4.41
C ASP A 362 -9.00 -31.47 -5.58
N GLU A 363 -9.15 -30.98 -6.80
CA GLU A 363 -8.54 -31.53 -8.01
C GLU A 363 -7.01 -31.29 -8.10
N GLY A 364 -6.44 -30.47 -7.20
CA GLY A 364 -5.00 -30.23 -7.08
C GLY A 364 -4.44 -29.12 -7.97
N LEU A 365 -5.30 -28.20 -8.46
CA LEU A 365 -4.84 -27.06 -9.29
C LEU A 365 -4.00 -26.05 -8.50
N TYR A 366 -4.20 -25.97 -7.16
CA TYR A 366 -3.46 -25.09 -6.26
C TYR A 366 -2.67 -25.92 -5.23
N PRO A 367 -1.55 -26.54 -5.62
CA PRO A 367 -0.87 -27.51 -4.77
C PRO A 367 -0.25 -26.89 -3.51
N TYR A 368 0.26 -25.66 -3.57
CA TYR A 368 0.81 -24.96 -2.41
C TYR A 368 -0.30 -24.43 -1.50
N THR A 369 -1.37 -23.86 -2.06
CA THR A 369 -2.56 -23.45 -1.29
C THR A 369 -3.17 -24.66 -0.56
N LYS A 370 -3.30 -25.82 -1.22
CA LYS A 370 -3.77 -27.06 -0.58
C LYS A 370 -2.86 -27.46 0.58
N ARG A 371 -1.55 -27.32 0.42
CA ARG A 371 -0.56 -27.67 1.45
C ARG A 371 -0.63 -26.75 2.69
N TYR A 372 -0.73 -25.41 2.48
CA TYR A 372 -0.63 -24.43 3.56
C TYR A 372 -1.97 -23.96 4.12
N LEU A 373 -3.06 -23.99 3.36
CA LEU A 373 -4.39 -23.64 3.84
C LEU A 373 -5.29 -24.86 4.03
N GLY A 374 -5.18 -25.87 3.18
CA GLY A 374 -6.05 -27.05 3.20
C GLY A 374 -7.44 -26.81 2.60
N ASN A 375 -8.11 -25.72 2.97
CA ASN A 375 -9.45 -25.33 2.49
C ASN A 375 -9.63 -23.80 2.53
N PHE A 376 -10.79 -23.28 2.10
CA PHE A 376 -11.15 -21.87 2.11
C PHE A 376 -12.15 -21.48 3.21
N ASP A 377 -12.36 -22.31 4.22
CA ASP A 377 -13.41 -22.10 5.24
C ASP A 377 -13.21 -20.83 6.05
N ASN A 378 -11.95 -20.40 6.24
CA ASN A 378 -11.58 -19.18 6.94
C ASN A 378 -11.46 -17.95 6.02
N HIS A 379 -11.83 -18.06 4.75
CA HIS A 379 -11.76 -16.95 3.80
C HIS A 379 -13.12 -16.29 3.61
N PHE A 380 -13.12 -14.99 3.50
CA PHE A 380 -14.34 -14.20 3.32
C PHE A 380 -14.79 -14.15 1.86
N SER A 381 -16.10 -14.05 1.68
CA SER A 381 -16.76 -13.60 0.46
C SER A 381 -17.04 -12.12 0.62
N THR A 382 -16.42 -11.28 -0.23
CA THR A 382 -16.35 -9.84 -0.01
C THR A 382 -17.31 -9.11 -0.96
N ILE A 383 -18.19 -8.29 -0.41
CA ILE A 383 -19.04 -7.36 -1.16
C ILE A 383 -18.58 -5.94 -0.85
N GLY A 384 -18.36 -5.14 -1.89
CA GLY A 384 -17.96 -3.75 -1.77
C GLY A 384 -18.86 -2.83 -2.58
N LEU A 385 -18.58 -1.55 -2.51
CA LEU A 385 -19.33 -0.51 -3.22
C LEU A 385 -18.40 0.59 -3.73
N VAL A 386 -18.89 1.32 -4.73
CA VAL A 386 -18.21 2.49 -5.32
C VAL A 386 -19.22 3.60 -5.56
N GLY A 387 -18.78 4.85 -5.41
CA GLY A 387 -19.55 6.02 -5.83
C GLY A 387 -20.69 6.40 -4.88
N MET A 388 -20.53 6.22 -3.56
CA MET A 388 -21.61 6.61 -2.65
C MET A 388 -21.84 8.12 -2.64
N ASN A 389 -20.81 8.93 -2.87
CA ASN A 389 -20.96 10.37 -3.05
C ASN A 389 -21.88 10.68 -4.25
N GLU A 390 -21.58 10.13 -5.42
CA GLU A 390 -22.35 10.35 -6.62
C GLU A 390 -23.73 9.68 -6.53
N ALA A 391 -23.88 8.61 -5.77
CA ALA A 391 -25.18 8.02 -5.48
C ALA A 391 -26.09 9.00 -4.73
N CYS A 392 -25.56 9.70 -3.73
CA CYS A 392 -26.30 10.71 -2.99
C CYS A 392 -26.73 11.89 -3.88
N ILE A 393 -25.87 12.34 -4.78
CA ILE A 393 -26.19 13.42 -5.74
C ILE A 393 -27.25 12.97 -6.75
N ASN A 394 -27.14 11.74 -7.28
CA ASN A 394 -28.10 11.20 -8.25
C ASN A 394 -29.43 10.77 -7.60
N ALA A 395 -29.49 10.59 -6.29
CA ALA A 395 -30.72 10.25 -5.56
C ALA A 395 -31.63 11.47 -5.44
N LYS A 396 -32.74 11.50 -6.17
CA LYS A 396 -33.69 12.62 -6.21
C LYS A 396 -34.24 13.05 -4.85
N TRP A 397 -34.27 12.16 -3.88
CA TRP A 397 -34.72 12.41 -2.51
C TRP A 397 -33.60 12.91 -1.60
N ILE A 398 -32.33 12.84 -2.00
CA ILE A 398 -31.17 13.35 -1.28
C ILE A 398 -30.69 14.64 -1.96
N ASP A 399 -30.26 14.58 -3.23
CA ASP A 399 -29.79 15.69 -4.04
C ASP A 399 -28.71 16.53 -3.35
N LYS A 400 -27.79 15.86 -2.68
CA LYS A 400 -26.65 16.42 -1.95
C LYS A 400 -25.48 15.45 -2.00
N ASP A 401 -24.27 16.01 -1.97
CA ASP A 401 -23.04 15.25 -1.82
C ASP A 401 -22.76 14.84 -0.36
N LEU A 402 -21.71 14.06 -0.13
CA LEU A 402 -21.33 13.55 1.20
C LEU A 402 -20.86 14.63 2.20
N THR A 403 -20.69 15.86 1.77
CA THR A 403 -20.37 16.97 2.68
C THR A 403 -21.59 17.39 3.50
N HIS A 404 -22.79 17.02 3.05
CA HIS A 404 -24.06 17.38 3.67
C HIS A 404 -24.58 16.29 4.62
N GLU A 405 -25.03 16.66 5.83
CA GLU A 405 -25.53 15.74 6.87
C GLU A 405 -26.60 14.73 6.38
N LYS A 406 -27.50 15.18 5.49
CA LYS A 406 -28.54 14.33 4.92
C LYS A 406 -27.95 13.17 4.10
N ALA A 407 -26.91 13.44 3.30
CA ALA A 407 -26.22 12.45 2.52
C ALA A 407 -25.38 11.51 3.42
N GLN A 408 -24.73 12.05 4.43
CA GLN A 408 -24.00 11.25 5.43
C GLN A 408 -24.93 10.29 6.18
N LYS A 409 -26.10 10.78 6.61
CA LYS A 409 -27.10 9.93 7.27
C LYS A 409 -27.57 8.82 6.33
N PHE A 410 -27.96 9.14 5.11
CA PHE A 410 -28.38 8.15 4.12
C PHE A 410 -27.28 7.11 3.85
N THR A 411 -26.03 7.54 3.73
CA THR A 411 -24.89 6.64 3.55
C THR A 411 -24.71 5.70 4.74
N LYS A 412 -24.83 6.19 5.98
CA LYS A 412 -24.80 5.34 7.18
C LYS A 412 -25.93 4.31 7.19
N ASP A 413 -27.13 4.71 6.81
CA ASP A 413 -28.30 3.83 6.75
C ASP A 413 -28.07 2.74 5.67
N VAL A 414 -27.52 3.11 4.49
CA VAL A 414 -27.16 2.16 3.43
C VAL A 414 -26.09 1.17 3.88
N LEU A 415 -25.01 1.62 4.50
CA LEU A 415 -23.94 0.74 4.97
C LEU A 415 -24.42 -0.23 6.05
N ASN A 416 -25.27 0.22 6.97
CA ASN A 416 -25.88 -0.65 7.98
C ASN A 416 -26.82 -1.67 7.34
N HIS A 417 -27.67 -1.28 6.39
CA HIS A 417 -28.52 -2.19 5.63
C HIS A 417 -27.68 -3.26 4.92
N MET A 418 -26.60 -2.87 4.25
CA MET A 418 -25.71 -3.84 3.61
C MET A 418 -25.10 -4.83 4.62
N ARG A 419 -24.70 -4.37 5.82
CA ARG A 419 -24.18 -5.24 6.88
C ARG A 419 -25.22 -6.26 7.37
N GLU A 420 -26.48 -5.84 7.54
CA GLU A 420 -27.59 -6.74 7.89
C GLU A 420 -27.78 -7.81 6.82
N ARG A 421 -27.80 -7.41 5.54
CA ARG A 421 -27.89 -8.37 4.43
C ARG A 421 -26.72 -9.37 4.38
N LEU A 422 -25.50 -8.94 4.72
CA LEU A 422 -24.36 -9.87 4.81
C LEU A 422 -24.55 -10.92 5.90
N SER A 423 -25.17 -10.56 7.03
CA SER A 423 -25.52 -11.53 8.07
C SER A 423 -26.54 -12.57 7.57
N ASP A 424 -27.55 -12.15 6.79
CA ASP A 424 -28.50 -13.05 6.16
C ASP A 424 -27.79 -14.04 5.20
N TYR A 425 -26.80 -13.56 4.43
CA TYR A 425 -26.04 -14.44 3.52
C TYR A 425 -25.15 -15.42 4.28
N GLN A 426 -24.59 -15.02 5.43
CA GLN A 426 -23.83 -15.94 6.29
C GLN A 426 -24.72 -17.07 6.81
N GLU A 427 -25.96 -16.77 7.20
CA GLU A 427 -26.94 -17.80 7.60
C GLU A 427 -27.34 -18.68 6.41
N LEU A 428 -27.62 -18.08 5.26
CA LEU A 428 -28.11 -18.79 4.07
C LEU A 428 -27.09 -19.76 3.47
N TYR A 429 -25.81 -19.30 3.34
CA TYR A 429 -24.77 -20.03 2.63
C TYR A 429 -23.79 -20.77 3.56
N GLY A 430 -23.76 -20.43 4.84
CA GLY A 430 -22.82 -20.99 5.80
C GLY A 430 -21.38 -20.48 5.67
N ASP A 431 -21.13 -19.51 4.78
CA ASP A 431 -19.82 -18.93 4.50
C ASP A 431 -19.63 -17.62 5.27
N LEU A 432 -18.38 -17.12 5.33
CA LEU A 432 -18.06 -15.82 5.88
C LEU A 432 -18.27 -14.72 4.83
N TYR A 433 -18.94 -13.65 5.21
CA TYR A 433 -19.15 -12.46 4.37
C TYR A 433 -18.65 -11.20 5.08
N ASN A 434 -18.11 -10.25 4.33
CA ASN A 434 -17.71 -8.95 4.84
C ASN A 434 -18.04 -7.81 3.86
N LEU A 435 -18.14 -6.59 4.40
CA LEU A 435 -18.34 -5.35 3.66
C LEU A 435 -17.01 -4.63 3.49
N GLU A 436 -16.64 -4.36 2.27
CA GLU A 436 -15.35 -3.72 1.94
C GLU A 436 -15.53 -2.32 1.39
N ALA A 437 -14.69 -1.40 1.86
CA ALA A 437 -14.42 -0.17 1.12
C ALA A 437 -13.50 -0.52 -0.06
N THR A 438 -14.08 -0.92 -1.18
CA THR A 438 -13.33 -1.47 -2.32
C THR A 438 -12.28 -0.47 -2.83
N PRO A 439 -11.01 -0.88 -2.99
CA PRO A 439 -10.00 -0.08 -3.66
C PRO A 439 -10.24 -0.09 -5.17
N ALA A 440 -11.09 0.81 -5.64
CA ALA A 440 -11.56 0.84 -7.01
C ALA A 440 -10.59 1.59 -7.92
N GLU A 441 -9.56 0.92 -8.45
CA GLU A 441 -8.66 1.50 -9.45
C GLU A 441 -9.37 1.56 -10.83
N SER A 442 -9.57 0.41 -11.46
CA SER A 442 -10.24 0.34 -12.77
C SER A 442 -11.76 0.42 -12.67
N THR A 443 -12.34 -0.06 -11.57
CA THR A 443 -13.79 -0.19 -11.39
C THR A 443 -14.49 1.16 -11.38
N SER A 444 -13.90 2.17 -10.73
CA SER A 444 -14.47 3.53 -10.67
C SER A 444 -14.57 4.17 -12.06
N TYR A 445 -13.53 4.05 -12.87
CA TYR A 445 -13.51 4.51 -14.26
C TYR A 445 -14.47 3.71 -15.14
N ARG A 446 -14.42 2.36 -15.05
CA ARG A 446 -15.27 1.47 -15.82
C ARG A 446 -16.75 1.77 -15.60
N PHE A 447 -17.19 1.90 -14.36
CA PHE A 447 -18.59 2.19 -14.05
C PHE A 447 -19.01 3.55 -14.58
N ALA A 448 -18.26 4.59 -14.28
CA ALA A 448 -18.57 5.95 -14.71
C ALA A 448 -18.60 6.08 -16.25
N LYS A 449 -17.67 5.44 -16.95
CA LYS A 449 -17.63 5.41 -18.42
C LYS A 449 -18.87 4.75 -19.01
N HIS A 450 -19.22 3.53 -18.54
CA HIS A 450 -20.43 2.85 -19.00
C HIS A 450 -21.71 3.64 -18.70
N ASP A 451 -21.74 4.31 -17.56
CA ASP A 451 -22.92 5.08 -17.16
C ASP A 451 -23.08 6.34 -17.99
N ARG A 452 -22.03 7.10 -18.26
CA ARG A 452 -22.05 8.27 -19.14
C ARG A 452 -22.46 7.92 -20.58
N GLU A 453 -22.00 6.79 -21.09
CA GLU A 453 -22.38 6.30 -22.42
C GLU A 453 -23.87 5.93 -22.50
N ARG A 454 -24.47 5.49 -21.40
CA ARG A 454 -25.82 4.94 -21.36
C ARG A 454 -26.89 5.92 -20.85
N TYR A 455 -26.52 6.81 -19.93
CA TYR A 455 -27.44 7.70 -19.23
C TYR A 455 -26.97 9.16 -19.34
N MET A 456 -27.70 9.94 -20.13
CA MET A 456 -27.30 11.30 -20.53
C MET A 456 -27.12 12.26 -19.33
N ASN A 457 -27.86 12.06 -18.24
CA ASN A 457 -27.92 12.99 -17.10
C ASN A 457 -27.37 12.38 -15.80
N ILE A 458 -26.65 11.26 -15.88
CA ILE A 458 -26.03 10.69 -14.69
C ILE A 458 -24.83 11.54 -14.30
N ILE A 459 -24.73 11.87 -13.02
CA ILE A 459 -23.66 12.70 -12.48
C ILE A 459 -22.50 11.80 -12.05
N SER A 460 -21.30 12.11 -12.51
CA SER A 460 -20.03 11.53 -12.07
C SER A 460 -19.20 12.58 -11.34
N ALA A 461 -18.03 12.23 -10.84
CA ALA A 461 -17.22 13.12 -10.00
C ALA A 461 -16.79 14.41 -10.71
N ASN A 462 -16.66 14.38 -12.05
CA ASN A 462 -16.42 15.60 -12.86
C ASN A 462 -17.35 15.68 -14.06
N ASP A 463 -17.53 16.90 -14.59
CA ASP A 463 -18.42 17.17 -15.73
C ASP A 463 -17.72 17.12 -17.10
N TYR A 464 -16.43 17.44 -17.17
CA TYR A 464 -15.72 17.77 -18.42
C TYR A 464 -14.50 16.90 -18.73
N GLY A 465 -14.02 16.09 -17.78
CA GLY A 465 -12.86 15.20 -17.95
C GLY A 465 -13.24 13.75 -18.18
N ASP A 466 -12.24 12.89 -18.03
CA ASP A 466 -12.47 11.45 -18.01
C ASP A 466 -13.31 11.08 -16.79
N PRO A 467 -14.40 10.31 -16.96
CA PRO A 467 -15.33 10.07 -15.87
C PRO A 467 -14.77 9.10 -14.86
N TYR A 468 -15.01 9.37 -13.58
CA TYR A 468 -14.78 8.42 -12.50
C TYR A 468 -15.85 8.56 -11.41
N TYR A 469 -15.98 7.56 -10.57
CA TYR A 469 -16.74 7.62 -9.34
C TYR A 469 -15.81 7.64 -8.15
N THR A 470 -16.17 8.38 -7.11
CA THR A 470 -15.43 8.41 -5.86
C THR A 470 -15.38 7.01 -5.24
N ASN A 471 -14.23 6.64 -4.66
CA ASN A 471 -14.08 5.34 -4.04
C ASN A 471 -15.05 5.18 -2.86
N SER A 472 -15.75 4.05 -2.83
CA SER A 472 -16.63 3.63 -1.72
C SER A 472 -17.51 4.76 -1.19
N SER A 473 -17.37 5.14 0.08
CA SER A 473 -18.02 6.28 0.74
C SER A 473 -17.03 7.37 1.14
N HIS A 474 -15.95 7.51 0.39
CA HIS A 474 -15.00 8.61 0.60
C HIS A 474 -15.62 9.95 0.17
N LEU A 475 -15.11 11.04 0.76
CA LEU A 475 -15.42 12.38 0.32
C LEU A 475 -14.92 12.65 -1.10
N PRO A 476 -15.55 13.60 -1.83
CA PRO A 476 -14.96 14.12 -3.05
C PRO A 476 -13.52 14.56 -2.83
N VAL A 477 -12.64 14.26 -3.78
CA VAL A 477 -11.19 14.50 -3.63
C VAL A 477 -10.81 15.98 -3.63
N ASP A 478 -11.73 16.86 -4.03
CA ASP A 478 -11.62 18.32 -4.08
C ASP A 478 -12.34 19.03 -2.93
N PHE A 479 -12.86 18.30 -1.94
CA PHE A 479 -13.74 18.86 -0.91
C PHE A 479 -13.06 19.91 -0.02
N THR A 480 -11.86 19.62 0.52
CA THR A 480 -11.19 20.49 1.50
C THR A 480 -9.70 20.23 1.56
N ASP A 481 -8.95 21.26 1.92
CA ASP A 481 -7.53 21.17 2.30
C ASP A 481 -7.32 20.98 3.81
N ASP A 482 -8.39 21.02 4.62
CA ASP A 482 -8.37 20.73 6.04
C ASP A 482 -8.56 19.24 6.30
N ILE A 483 -7.49 18.57 6.75
CA ILE A 483 -7.49 17.14 7.06
C ILE A 483 -8.48 16.78 8.19
N PHE A 484 -8.64 17.64 9.19
CA PHE A 484 -9.52 17.34 10.33
C PHE A 484 -10.98 17.49 9.96
N ALA A 485 -11.34 18.47 9.13
CA ALA A 485 -12.68 18.57 8.56
C ALA A 485 -13.06 17.33 7.75
N ALA A 486 -12.12 16.76 7.01
CA ALA A 486 -12.34 15.51 6.29
C ALA A 486 -12.47 14.31 7.24
N LEU A 487 -11.62 14.21 8.27
CA LEU A 487 -11.65 13.15 9.26
C LEU A 487 -12.95 13.12 10.06
N ASP A 488 -13.48 14.27 10.44
CA ASP A 488 -14.74 14.41 11.19
C ASP A 488 -15.93 13.79 10.44
N VAL A 489 -15.95 13.91 9.11
CA VAL A 489 -16.96 13.26 8.27
C VAL A 489 -16.67 11.77 8.08
N GLN A 490 -15.41 11.43 7.78
CA GLN A 490 -15.03 10.06 7.39
C GLN A 490 -15.03 9.10 8.56
N ASP A 491 -14.74 9.53 9.79
CA ASP A 491 -14.69 8.64 10.95
C ASP A 491 -15.98 7.86 11.13
N GLY A 492 -17.11 8.57 11.08
CA GLY A 492 -18.43 7.95 11.25
C GLY A 492 -18.91 7.08 10.08
N LEU A 493 -18.26 7.13 8.93
CA LEU A 493 -18.57 6.30 7.75
C LEU A 493 -17.61 5.10 7.64
N GLN A 494 -16.31 5.35 7.82
CA GLN A 494 -15.27 4.34 7.66
C GLN A 494 -15.36 3.21 8.70
N THR A 495 -15.81 3.51 9.89
CA THR A 495 -16.00 2.52 10.98
C THR A 495 -17.13 1.53 10.72
N LEU A 496 -18.01 1.79 9.76
CA LEU A 496 -19.10 0.89 9.38
C LEU A 496 -18.67 -0.26 8.46
N TYR A 497 -17.50 -0.15 7.82
CA TYR A 497 -16.95 -1.26 7.04
C TYR A 497 -16.37 -2.34 7.95
N THR A 498 -16.50 -3.59 7.52
CA THR A 498 -15.91 -4.74 8.21
C THR A 498 -14.58 -5.17 7.58
N SER A 499 -14.19 -4.56 6.47
CA SER A 499 -12.87 -4.73 5.84
C SER A 499 -12.51 -3.60 4.87
N GLY A 500 -11.25 -3.53 4.50
CA GLY A 500 -10.74 -2.75 3.37
C GLY A 500 -10.83 -1.23 3.47
N THR A 501 -11.26 -0.69 4.61
CA THR A 501 -11.35 0.77 4.76
C THR A 501 -10.00 1.39 5.07
N VAL A 502 -9.72 2.53 4.46
CA VAL A 502 -8.51 3.32 4.71
C VAL A 502 -8.76 4.79 4.47
N PHE A 503 -8.27 5.63 5.36
CA PHE A 503 -8.19 7.07 5.13
C PHE A 503 -6.84 7.44 4.53
N HIS A 504 -6.85 8.05 3.34
CA HIS A 504 -5.66 8.54 2.66
C HIS A 504 -5.54 10.05 2.88
N ALA A 505 -4.54 10.47 3.66
CA ALA A 505 -4.19 11.88 3.75
C ALA A 505 -3.28 12.25 2.58
N TYR A 506 -3.84 12.73 1.47
CA TYR A 506 -3.09 13.19 0.31
C TYR A 506 -2.41 14.52 0.61
N LEU A 507 -1.07 14.50 0.63
CA LEU A 507 -0.25 15.67 0.83
C LEU A 507 0.44 16.03 -0.50
N GLY A 508 0.55 17.33 -0.82
CA GLY A 508 1.17 17.77 -2.06
C GLY A 508 2.67 17.51 -2.14
N GLU A 509 3.31 17.57 -0.99
CA GLU A 509 4.75 17.36 -0.84
C GLU A 509 5.05 16.66 0.48
N ARG A 510 6.32 16.37 0.74
CA ARG A 510 6.74 15.80 2.02
C ARG A 510 6.49 16.78 3.16
N LEU A 511 6.27 16.26 4.36
CA LEU A 511 6.32 17.07 5.57
C LEU A 511 7.77 17.48 5.87
N SER A 512 7.96 18.71 6.31
CA SER A 512 9.29 19.29 6.51
C SER A 512 10.07 18.67 7.67
N ASP A 513 9.37 18.15 8.66
CA ASP A 513 9.94 17.49 9.85
C ASP A 513 9.22 16.17 10.12
N TRP A 514 9.97 15.12 10.47
CA TRP A 514 9.43 13.83 10.86
C TRP A 514 8.52 13.92 12.09
N ARG A 515 8.74 14.89 12.98
CA ARG A 515 7.89 15.13 14.15
C ARG A 515 6.48 15.56 13.77
N GLN A 516 6.33 16.34 12.68
CA GLN A 516 5.00 16.67 12.15
C GLN A 516 4.23 15.40 11.77
N ALA A 517 4.90 14.46 11.09
CA ALA A 517 4.28 13.16 10.76
C ALA A 517 3.91 12.37 12.03
N ALA A 518 4.81 12.33 13.02
CA ALA A 518 4.56 11.65 14.30
C ALA A 518 3.36 12.25 15.05
N HIS A 519 3.31 13.57 15.17
CA HIS A 519 2.21 14.30 15.82
C HIS A 519 0.88 14.08 15.09
N LEU A 520 0.87 14.14 13.75
CA LEU A 520 -0.33 13.91 12.95
C LEU A 520 -0.84 12.47 13.10
N VAL A 521 0.05 11.47 12.95
CA VAL A 521 -0.29 10.04 13.12
C VAL A 521 -0.85 9.80 14.53
N ARG A 522 -0.20 10.34 15.56
CA ARG A 522 -0.65 10.23 16.95
C ARG A 522 -2.02 10.90 17.16
N LYS A 523 -2.20 12.12 16.64
CA LYS A 523 -3.45 12.88 16.75
C LYS A 523 -4.62 12.12 16.14
N ILE A 524 -4.42 11.52 14.97
CA ILE A 524 -5.45 10.69 14.33
C ILE A 524 -5.74 9.47 15.20
N ALA A 525 -4.72 8.73 15.65
CA ALA A 525 -4.89 7.52 16.45
C ALA A 525 -5.64 7.77 17.78
N GLU A 526 -5.34 8.88 18.45
CA GLU A 526 -5.91 9.20 19.78
C GLU A 526 -7.33 9.79 19.69
N ASN A 527 -7.71 10.46 18.59
CA ASN A 527 -8.96 11.21 18.53
C ASN A 527 -10.02 10.60 17.60
N TYR A 528 -9.62 9.72 16.68
CA TYR A 528 -10.54 9.10 15.71
C TYR A 528 -10.59 7.59 15.87
N SER A 529 -11.74 7.02 15.57
CA SER A 529 -11.98 5.58 15.60
C SER A 529 -11.60 4.88 14.28
N LEU A 530 -11.13 5.66 13.30
CA LEU A 530 -10.63 5.14 12.02
C LEU A 530 -9.68 3.98 12.23
N PRO A 531 -9.99 2.79 11.67
CA PRO A 531 -9.20 1.59 11.92
C PRO A 531 -7.86 1.60 11.17
N TYR A 532 -7.76 2.34 10.05
CA TYR A 532 -6.62 2.24 9.13
C TYR A 532 -6.44 3.53 8.35
N TYR A 533 -5.24 4.08 8.35
CA TYR A 533 -4.93 5.33 7.65
C TYR A 533 -3.47 5.42 7.23
N THR A 534 -3.17 6.36 6.35
CA THR A 534 -1.81 6.61 5.86
C THR A 534 -1.66 8.07 5.44
N LEU A 535 -0.47 8.61 5.60
CA LEU A 535 -0.06 9.87 4.99
C LEU A 535 0.47 9.60 3.59
N SER A 536 0.09 10.40 2.61
CA SER A 536 0.35 10.12 1.21
C SER A 536 0.92 11.35 0.50
N PRO A 537 2.22 11.71 0.73
CA PRO A 537 2.88 12.76 0.00
C PRO A 537 3.03 12.39 -1.48
N THR A 538 3.00 13.40 -2.35
CA THR A 538 3.40 13.26 -3.76
C THR A 538 4.90 13.54 -3.87
N TYR A 539 5.61 12.78 -4.70
CA TYR A 539 7.02 13.00 -5.00
C TYR A 539 7.35 12.62 -6.44
N SER A 540 8.46 13.09 -6.93
CA SER A 540 8.94 12.79 -8.29
C SER A 540 10.33 12.13 -8.25
N VAL A 541 10.66 11.37 -9.29
CA VAL A 541 11.96 10.72 -9.43
C VAL A 541 12.56 11.10 -10.78
N CYS A 542 13.72 11.75 -10.75
CA CYS A 542 14.54 11.99 -11.93
C CYS A 542 15.54 10.85 -12.11
N LYS A 543 15.73 10.39 -13.33
CA LYS A 543 16.70 9.34 -13.64
C LYS A 543 18.14 9.71 -13.28
N GLU A 544 18.50 10.99 -13.43
CA GLU A 544 19.86 11.50 -13.20
C GLU A 544 20.04 12.05 -11.77
N ASP A 545 19.00 12.73 -11.23
CA ASP A 545 19.08 13.47 -9.97
C ASP A 545 18.35 12.80 -8.80
N GLY A 546 17.64 11.67 -9.04
CA GLY A 546 16.95 10.89 -8.02
C GLY A 546 15.67 11.56 -7.52
N TYR A 547 15.43 11.50 -6.20
CA TYR A 547 14.23 11.98 -5.53
C TYR A 547 14.06 13.50 -5.63
N LEU A 548 12.84 13.95 -5.92
CA LEU A 548 12.40 15.33 -5.95
C LEU A 548 11.12 15.48 -5.12
N GLU A 549 11.01 16.57 -4.38
CA GLU A 549 9.80 16.86 -3.59
C GLU A 549 8.64 17.30 -4.50
N GLY A 550 7.44 16.87 -4.17
CA GLY A 550 6.23 17.27 -4.86
C GLY A 550 6.09 16.77 -6.29
N GLU A 551 5.13 17.36 -7.01
CA GLU A 551 4.88 17.07 -8.42
C GLU A 551 5.82 17.89 -9.33
N CYS A 552 6.78 17.24 -9.93
CA CYS A 552 7.70 17.83 -10.89
C CYS A 552 7.65 17.06 -12.21
N GLY A 553 6.98 17.56 -13.23
CA GLY A 553 6.92 16.91 -14.56
C GLY A 553 8.26 16.92 -15.30
N LEU A 554 9.08 17.93 -15.04
CA LEU A 554 10.45 18.06 -15.50
C LEU A 554 11.38 18.30 -14.31
N CYS A 555 12.54 17.68 -14.34
CA CYS A 555 13.54 17.86 -13.30
C CYS A 555 14.05 19.31 -13.26
N PRO A 556 13.99 19.98 -12.11
CA PRO A 556 14.46 21.36 -11.99
C PRO A 556 15.98 21.51 -12.12
N TYR A 557 16.72 20.39 -12.06
CA TYR A 557 18.19 20.40 -12.11
C TYR A 557 18.73 20.06 -13.49
N CYS A 558 18.28 18.98 -14.13
CA CYS A 558 18.77 18.56 -15.45
C CYS A 558 17.81 18.87 -16.61
N GLY A 559 16.55 19.30 -16.31
CA GLY A 559 15.51 19.56 -17.31
C GLY A 559 14.94 18.31 -17.98
N GLY A 560 15.36 17.12 -17.55
CA GLY A 560 14.86 15.84 -18.07
C GLY A 560 13.46 15.50 -17.54
N PRO A 561 12.74 14.57 -18.19
CA PRO A 561 11.44 14.09 -17.72
C PRO A 561 11.60 13.31 -16.41
N THR A 562 10.59 13.41 -15.55
CA THR A 562 10.52 12.71 -14.26
C THR A 562 9.37 11.72 -14.23
N GLU A 563 9.44 10.78 -13.29
CA GLU A 563 8.31 9.94 -12.93
C GLU A 563 7.65 10.54 -11.67
N VAL A 564 6.40 11.01 -11.80
CA VAL A 564 5.62 11.53 -10.66
C VAL A 564 4.95 10.37 -9.95
N TYR A 565 5.22 10.20 -8.66
CA TYR A 565 4.67 9.14 -7.82
C TYR A 565 3.61 9.69 -6.88
N SER A 566 2.45 9.09 -6.92
CA SER A 566 1.39 9.29 -5.93
C SER A 566 0.68 7.97 -5.65
N ARG A 567 -0.10 7.94 -4.57
CA ARG A 567 -0.87 6.75 -4.20
C ARG A 567 -2.14 6.68 -5.01
N ILE A 568 -2.29 5.62 -5.82
CA ILE A 568 -3.47 5.46 -6.68
C ILE A 568 -4.70 5.06 -5.87
N THR A 569 -4.66 3.93 -5.20
CA THR A 569 -5.73 3.46 -4.29
C THR A 569 -5.16 2.83 -3.02
N GLY A 570 -3.96 2.30 -3.04
CA GLY A 570 -3.35 1.63 -1.90
C GLY A 570 -1.86 1.41 -2.03
N TYR A 571 -1.30 1.83 -3.13
CA TYR A 571 0.11 1.68 -3.42
C TYR A 571 0.56 2.80 -4.35
N TYR A 572 1.84 3.13 -4.27
CA TYR A 572 2.45 4.15 -5.11
C TYR A 572 2.74 3.61 -6.52
N ARG A 573 2.43 4.41 -7.54
CA ARG A 573 2.77 4.17 -8.93
C ARG A 573 3.04 5.48 -9.64
N PRO A 574 3.85 5.47 -10.69
CA PRO A 574 3.96 6.63 -11.56
C PRO A 574 2.58 7.03 -12.11
N VAL A 575 2.19 8.28 -11.91
CA VAL A 575 0.88 8.82 -12.35
C VAL A 575 0.70 8.63 -13.86
N GLN A 576 1.79 8.67 -14.62
CA GLN A 576 1.81 8.45 -16.07
C GLN A 576 1.31 7.05 -16.49
N ASN A 577 1.31 6.08 -15.56
CA ASN A 577 0.86 4.71 -15.80
C ASN A 577 -0.59 4.46 -15.39
N TRP A 578 -1.28 5.46 -14.85
CA TRP A 578 -2.65 5.30 -14.37
C TRP A 578 -3.66 5.27 -15.53
N ASN A 579 -4.82 4.66 -15.30
CA ASN A 579 -5.93 4.77 -16.25
C ASN A 579 -6.48 6.20 -16.28
N ASP A 580 -7.18 6.55 -17.36
CA ASP A 580 -7.61 7.93 -17.63
C ASP A 580 -8.46 8.50 -16.49
N GLY A 581 -9.40 7.73 -15.93
CA GLY A 581 -10.25 8.18 -14.82
C GLY A 581 -9.46 8.43 -13.53
N LYS A 582 -8.46 7.59 -13.21
CA LYS A 582 -7.60 7.82 -12.04
C LYS A 582 -6.60 8.96 -12.26
N ALA A 583 -6.12 9.14 -13.48
CA ALA A 583 -5.31 10.31 -13.84
C ALA A 583 -6.12 11.60 -13.72
N GLN A 584 -7.43 11.55 -14.04
CA GLN A 584 -8.32 12.69 -13.82
C GLN A 584 -8.57 12.94 -12.33
N GLU A 585 -8.87 11.89 -11.55
CA GLU A 585 -9.00 12.01 -10.10
C GLU A 585 -7.77 12.66 -9.45
N PHE A 586 -6.55 12.31 -9.90
CA PHE A 586 -5.33 12.92 -9.40
C PHE A 586 -5.27 14.43 -9.66
N LYS A 587 -5.69 14.88 -10.84
CA LYS A 587 -5.75 16.31 -11.20
C LYS A 587 -6.79 17.08 -10.39
N ASP A 588 -7.87 16.40 -10.00
CA ASP A 588 -8.99 17.00 -9.26
C ASP A 588 -8.71 17.04 -7.74
N ARG A 589 -7.64 16.39 -7.25
CA ARG A 589 -7.32 16.33 -5.80
C ARG A 589 -6.98 17.70 -5.23
N THR A 590 -7.65 18.04 -4.13
CA THR A 590 -7.20 19.08 -3.21
C THR A 590 -6.33 18.43 -2.13
N GLU A 591 -5.10 18.89 -2.01
CA GLU A 591 -4.12 18.33 -1.09
C GLU A 591 -4.32 18.90 0.31
N TYR A 592 -4.23 18.02 1.31
CA TYR A 592 -4.38 18.43 2.70
C TYR A 592 -3.17 19.24 3.16
N LYS A 593 -3.45 20.32 3.88
CA LYS A 593 -2.47 21.10 4.64
C LYS A 593 -2.43 20.62 6.09
N VAL A 594 -1.25 20.55 6.63
CA VAL A 594 -1.04 20.19 8.03
C VAL A 594 -0.80 21.46 8.83
N ASP A 595 -1.80 21.83 9.66
CA ASP A 595 -1.68 22.94 10.60
C ASP A 595 -0.92 22.47 11.85
N ASN A 596 0.24 23.05 12.10
CA ASN A 596 1.11 22.72 13.22
C ASN A 596 0.43 22.91 14.58
N ASP A 597 -0.35 23.98 14.74
CA ASP A 597 -1.07 24.25 15.99
C ASP A 597 -2.16 23.19 16.23
N ALA A 598 -2.86 22.80 15.16
CA ALA A 598 -3.90 21.78 15.24
C ALA A 598 -3.37 20.40 15.65
N ILE A 599 -2.15 20.04 15.25
CA ILE A 599 -1.49 18.77 15.65
C ILE A 599 -0.70 18.89 16.95
N GLY A 600 -0.60 20.07 17.54
CA GLY A 600 0.18 20.33 18.76
C GLY A 600 1.69 20.25 18.54
N TYR A 601 2.13 20.56 17.34
CA TYR A 601 3.55 20.64 16.99
C TYR A 601 4.00 22.10 17.06
N SER A 602 4.93 22.41 17.96
CA SER A 602 5.65 23.67 17.96
C SER A 602 7.05 23.43 17.38
N GLN A 603 7.39 24.15 16.32
CA GLN A 603 8.80 24.20 15.91
C GLN A 603 9.58 24.73 17.12
N GLU A 604 10.50 23.94 17.65
CA GLU A 604 11.53 24.51 18.52
C GLU A 604 12.26 25.55 17.68
N GLU A 605 12.38 26.77 18.17
CA GLU A 605 13.19 27.79 17.51
C GLU A 605 14.57 27.19 17.24
N PRO A 606 15.13 27.36 16.03
CA PRO A 606 16.45 26.81 15.73
C PRO A 606 17.41 27.31 16.79
N VAL A 607 18.00 26.40 17.55
CA VAL A 607 19.12 26.70 18.43
C VAL A 607 20.13 27.48 17.59
N GLU A 608 20.54 28.68 18.05
CA GLU A 608 21.44 29.58 17.33
C GLU A 608 22.51 28.78 16.57
N ALA A 609 22.59 29.00 15.25
CA ALA A 609 23.47 28.28 14.37
C ALA A 609 24.91 28.32 14.86
N VAL A 610 25.38 27.21 15.42
CA VAL A 610 26.81 26.99 15.59
C VAL A 610 27.37 26.88 14.15
N GLU A 611 28.36 27.71 13.79
CA GLU A 611 29.01 27.76 12.48
C GLU A 611 29.31 26.34 11.98
N SER A 612 28.52 25.85 11.05
CA SER A 612 28.75 24.57 10.39
C SER A 612 29.96 24.71 9.49
N VAL A 613 31.04 24.01 9.78
CA VAL A 613 32.22 24.00 8.91
C VAL A 613 31.94 23.17 7.68
N LEU A 614 31.49 23.85 6.62
CA LEU A 614 31.22 23.24 5.33
C LEU A 614 32.54 22.94 4.60
N LYS A 615 32.72 21.69 4.13
CA LYS A 615 33.96 21.30 3.41
C LYS A 615 33.63 20.82 2.00
N LEU A 616 34.32 21.38 1.01
CA LEU A 616 34.24 20.94 -0.38
C LEU A 616 35.44 20.06 -0.74
N ILE A 617 35.20 18.78 -0.93
CA ILE A 617 36.22 17.83 -1.41
C ILE A 617 36.35 17.96 -2.93
N VAL A 618 37.54 18.29 -3.41
CA VAL A 618 37.85 18.50 -4.81
C VAL A 618 39.08 17.71 -5.24
N THR A 619 39.28 17.57 -6.54
CA THR A 619 40.55 17.08 -7.12
C THR A 619 41.20 18.17 -7.99
N LYS A 620 42.53 18.14 -8.11
CA LYS A 620 43.32 19.20 -8.83
C LYS A 620 42.97 19.29 -10.31
N THR A 621 42.45 18.20 -10.90
CA THR A 621 42.23 18.10 -12.35
C THR A 621 40.75 18.07 -12.74
N CYS A 622 39.83 18.13 -11.81
CA CYS A 622 38.39 17.96 -12.04
C CYS A 622 37.71 19.26 -12.56
N PRO A 623 37.19 19.31 -13.78
CA PRO A 623 36.48 20.48 -14.30
C PRO A 623 35.18 20.78 -13.52
N LYS A 624 34.42 19.77 -13.10
CA LYS A 624 33.19 19.92 -12.31
C LYS A 624 33.44 20.49 -10.91
N CYS A 625 34.64 20.32 -10.37
CA CYS A 625 35.02 20.93 -9.10
C CYS A 625 35.14 22.47 -9.21
N LYS A 626 35.64 22.97 -10.32
CA LYS A 626 35.68 24.42 -10.58
C LYS A 626 34.31 25.03 -10.74
N GLU A 627 33.38 24.28 -11.32
CA GLU A 627 31.96 24.64 -11.44
C GLU A 627 31.31 24.70 -10.05
N ALA A 628 31.52 23.70 -9.20
CA ALA A 628 31.06 23.68 -7.83
C ALA A 628 31.56 24.86 -7.00
N GLU A 629 32.86 25.18 -7.12
CA GLU A 629 33.45 26.34 -6.47
C GLU A 629 32.78 27.66 -6.91
N LYS A 630 32.53 27.79 -8.22
CA LYS A 630 31.83 28.94 -8.77
C LYS A 630 30.41 29.08 -8.22
N LEU A 631 29.65 27.99 -8.18
CA LEU A 631 28.30 27.99 -7.66
C LEU A 631 28.22 28.40 -6.19
N LEU A 632 29.09 27.87 -5.34
CA LEU A 632 29.15 28.22 -3.93
C LEU A 632 29.55 29.67 -3.73
N THR A 633 30.51 30.17 -4.51
CA THR A 633 30.96 31.58 -4.48
C THR A 633 29.84 32.53 -4.94
N GLU A 634 29.13 32.20 -6.02
CA GLU A 634 28.01 33.02 -6.52
C GLU A 634 26.80 33.00 -5.55
N ALA A 635 26.68 31.95 -4.75
CA ALA A 635 25.65 31.85 -3.70
C ALA A 635 26.09 32.48 -2.36
N ASN A 636 27.28 33.03 -2.26
CA ASN A 636 27.88 33.61 -1.05
C ASN A 636 27.95 32.60 0.13
N ILE A 637 28.24 31.33 -0.19
CA ILE A 637 28.36 30.25 0.80
C ILE A 637 29.84 30.05 1.12
N GLU A 638 30.23 30.21 2.39
CA GLU A 638 31.59 29.95 2.86
C GLU A 638 31.83 28.46 3.05
N TYR A 639 32.98 27.97 2.62
CA TYR A 639 33.39 26.56 2.75
C TYR A 639 34.91 26.41 2.84
N GLU A 640 35.37 25.37 3.50
CA GLU A 640 36.77 24.93 3.50
C GLU A 640 37.04 24.02 2.30
N LYS A 641 38.02 24.37 1.48
CA LYS A 641 38.39 23.56 0.32
C LYS A 641 39.42 22.50 0.67
N VAL A 642 39.11 21.22 0.40
CA VAL A 642 39.98 20.07 0.69
C VAL A 642 40.35 19.36 -0.61
N TYR A 643 41.63 19.31 -0.94
CA TYR A 643 42.12 18.52 -2.07
C TYR A 643 42.24 17.04 -1.68
N ALA A 644 41.59 16.15 -2.41
CA ALA A 644 41.58 14.71 -2.12
C ALA A 644 42.99 14.10 -2.24
N GLU A 645 43.80 14.60 -3.17
CA GLU A 645 45.19 14.15 -3.38
C GLU A 645 46.11 14.51 -2.22
N ASP A 646 45.87 15.64 -1.57
CA ASP A 646 46.68 16.12 -0.46
C ASP A 646 46.22 15.57 0.91
N ASN A 647 44.97 15.00 0.97
CA ASN A 647 44.34 14.50 2.20
C ASN A 647 43.75 13.10 2.03
N PRO A 648 44.48 12.09 1.54
CA PRO A 648 43.91 10.79 1.14
C PRO A 648 43.35 9.97 2.32
N GLU A 649 43.93 10.09 3.49
CA GLU A 649 43.43 9.38 4.69
C GLU A 649 42.12 9.95 5.20
N PHE A 650 42.01 11.30 5.21
CA PHE A 650 40.76 11.99 5.61
C PHE A 650 39.63 11.67 4.64
N VAL A 651 39.84 11.73 3.34
CA VAL A 651 38.85 11.41 2.32
C VAL A 651 38.41 9.95 2.37
N ARG A 652 39.34 9.03 2.68
CA ARG A 652 39.01 7.60 2.86
C ARG A 652 38.21 7.35 4.12
N LYS A 653 38.54 8.02 5.23
CA LYS A 653 37.77 7.91 6.48
C LYS A 653 36.33 8.36 6.28
N LEU A 654 36.09 9.38 5.49
CA LEU A 654 34.78 9.90 5.13
C LEU A 654 34.04 9.09 4.03
N GLY A 655 34.68 8.08 3.45
CA GLY A 655 34.07 7.23 2.42
C GLY A 655 33.79 7.95 1.09
N VAL A 656 34.32 9.15 0.85
CA VAL A 656 34.09 9.94 -0.37
C VAL A 656 34.76 9.30 -1.58
N LYS A 657 33.98 8.99 -2.60
CA LYS A 657 34.43 8.30 -3.84
C LYS A 657 34.38 9.19 -5.09
N ILE A 658 33.68 10.31 -5.03
CA ILE A 658 33.41 11.21 -6.18
C ILE A 658 33.78 12.65 -5.82
N ALA A 659 34.33 13.40 -6.75
CA ALA A 659 34.56 14.83 -6.61
C ALA A 659 33.83 15.59 -7.74
N PRO A 660 33.24 16.77 -7.46
CA PRO A 660 33.16 17.42 -6.14
C PRO A 660 32.22 16.70 -5.17
N THR A 661 32.49 16.75 -3.88
CA THR A 661 31.53 16.38 -2.83
C THR A 661 31.58 17.47 -1.76
N LEU A 662 30.45 18.08 -1.50
CA LEU A 662 30.28 19.02 -0.39
C LEU A 662 29.85 18.22 0.84
N ILE A 663 30.49 18.52 1.98
CA ILE A 663 30.26 17.83 3.24
C ILE A 663 29.89 18.87 4.29
N GLU A 664 28.77 18.66 4.92
CA GLU A 664 28.29 19.44 6.05
C GLU A 664 28.36 18.58 7.30
N LYS A 665 28.97 19.10 8.37
CA LYS A 665 29.02 18.37 9.64
C LYS A 665 27.63 18.44 10.29
N ALA A 666 27.01 17.30 10.55
CA ALA A 666 25.79 17.24 11.35
C ALA A 666 26.11 17.64 12.79
N TYR A 667 25.22 18.42 13.42
CA TYR A 667 25.32 18.67 14.85
C TYR A 667 24.94 17.40 15.60
N VAL A 668 25.88 16.85 16.35
CA VAL A 668 25.66 15.69 17.20
C VAL A 668 26.08 16.07 18.61
N GLU A 669 25.39 15.55 19.64
CA GLU A 669 25.74 15.77 21.03
C GLU A 669 27.22 15.41 21.31
N PRO A 670 27.85 15.98 22.35
CA PRO A 670 29.32 15.97 22.53
C PRO A 670 29.99 14.59 22.62
N ASP A 671 29.23 13.50 22.76
CA ASP A 671 29.74 12.14 22.95
C ASP A 671 29.42 11.17 21.78
N ALA A 672 28.88 11.64 20.65
CA ALA A 672 28.59 10.80 19.48
C ALA A 672 29.66 10.94 18.39
N ASP A 673 29.86 9.89 17.59
CA ASP A 673 30.75 9.92 16.42
C ASP A 673 30.28 10.97 15.42
N ASP A 674 31.21 11.72 14.83
CA ASP A 674 30.93 12.80 13.86
C ASP A 674 30.12 12.29 12.66
N ASP A 675 28.87 12.71 12.53
CA ASP A 675 28.02 12.46 11.36
C ASP A 675 28.13 13.60 10.35
N TYR A 676 28.09 13.27 9.05
CA TYR A 676 28.24 14.21 7.97
C TYR A 676 27.15 14.03 6.92
N PHE A 677 26.57 15.11 6.44
CA PHE A 677 25.74 15.12 5.23
C PHE A 677 26.62 15.26 3.98
N TYR A 678 26.34 14.45 2.95
CA TYR A 678 27.13 14.38 1.73
C TYR A 678 26.30 14.82 0.52
N TYR A 679 26.77 15.86 -0.14
CA TYR A 679 26.19 16.36 -1.39
C TYR A 679 27.16 16.02 -2.53
N THR A 680 26.98 14.83 -3.11
CA THR A 680 27.94 14.22 -4.02
C THR A 680 27.74 14.65 -5.47
N GLY A 681 28.84 14.95 -6.18
CA GLY A 681 28.84 15.43 -7.53
C GLY A 681 28.36 16.86 -7.68
N ILE A 682 28.44 17.40 -8.89
CA ILE A 682 28.03 18.80 -9.17
C ILE A 682 26.54 19.01 -8.85
N ASN A 683 25.71 18.03 -9.13
CA ASN A 683 24.28 18.06 -8.85
C ASN A 683 23.98 18.09 -7.34
N GLY A 684 24.79 17.39 -6.52
CA GLY A 684 24.71 17.50 -5.08
C GLY A 684 24.98 18.91 -4.57
N VAL A 685 26.00 19.56 -5.11
CA VAL A 685 26.35 20.96 -4.77
C VAL A 685 25.22 21.91 -5.21
N HIS A 686 24.63 21.71 -6.38
CA HIS A 686 23.45 22.48 -6.82
C HIS A 686 22.27 22.35 -5.85
N ARG A 687 22.00 21.14 -5.37
CA ARG A 687 20.93 20.90 -4.37
C ARG A 687 21.17 21.71 -3.09
N TYR A 688 22.38 21.64 -2.57
CA TYR A 688 22.76 22.40 -1.38
C TYR A 688 22.56 23.90 -1.54
N VAL A 689 23.06 24.45 -2.67
CA VAL A 689 22.95 25.89 -2.97
C VAL A 689 21.49 26.34 -3.10
N ASN A 690 20.65 25.50 -3.74
CA ASN A 690 19.23 25.83 -3.91
C ASN A 690 18.45 25.73 -2.61
N TYR A 691 18.79 24.80 -1.73
CA TYR A 691 18.20 24.67 -0.41
C TYR A 691 18.48 25.94 0.43
N ASN A 692 19.72 26.39 0.48
CA ASN A 692 20.10 27.58 1.22
C ASN A 692 19.55 28.89 0.63
N LYS A 693 19.30 28.97 -0.69
CA LYS A 693 18.63 30.12 -1.30
C LYS A 693 17.15 30.25 -0.91
N LYS A 694 16.47 29.13 -0.66
CA LYS A 694 15.05 29.13 -0.21
C LYS A 694 14.92 29.50 1.28
N GLY A 695 15.91 29.11 2.12
CA GLY A 695 15.94 29.47 3.53
C GLY A 695 16.20 30.96 3.83
N ASN A 696 16.86 31.66 2.90
CA ASN A 696 17.20 33.09 3.05
C ASN A 696 16.20 34.04 2.35
N GLY A 697 15.08 33.52 1.81
CA GLY A 697 14.10 34.29 1.03
C GLY A 697 12.78 34.63 1.73
N ASN A 698 12.66 34.38 3.02
CA ASN A 698 11.44 34.68 3.79
C ASN A 698 11.53 35.92 4.71
N ASP A 699 12.42 36.87 4.39
CA ASP A 699 12.41 38.19 4.99
C ASP A 699 12.33 39.25 3.87
N GLU A 700 11.13 39.38 3.22
CA GLU A 700 10.62 40.64 2.63
C GLU A 700 9.12 40.49 2.34
#